data_f5e9a1c6a53f88082f91b0aaabbe889b
#
_entry.id   f5e9a1c6a53f88082f91b0aaabbe889b
#
_cell.length_a   1.000
_cell.length_b   1.000
_cell.length_c   1.000
_cell.angle_alpha   90.00
_cell.angle_beta   90.00
_cell.angle_gamma   90.00
#
_symmetry.space_group_name_H-M   'P 1'
#
loop_
_entity.id
_entity.type
_entity.pdbx_description
1 polymer ?
#
loop_
_entity_poly.entity_id
_entity_poly.type
_entity_poly.pdbx_seq_one_letter_code
_entity_poly.pdbx_strand_id
1 'polypeptide(L)'
;MQSSSQAFVYPPTRKSDQVDNYHGTQVADPYRWLEDLNSEETSAWVKAQNQLTFSYISEIPVREPLKERLTKLWNYEKYGIPFKQGNRYFYFKNDGLQNQSVLYTLTTLDAEPTLLFDPNLLSEDGTIALSGLAISEDGQLMAYGLSTSGSDWNEWKVRNVETGEDFPDDLKWVKFSGASWTHDSQGFFYSRYDQPNEATKLEDLNYYQKLYYHKLGTPQSEDILIYHRPDQKEWMFGAGVTEDGRYLIISVDRGTDPKNLIYYKDLQTPDSPVVELISEFEANYSFIDNESSIFWFRTDLAAPRGRVIAIDINKPTPPNPPLLRGEKGMREGWQEVIPQSDETLESVGLLNNQFVADYLKDARSSIKIFDLEGSFVREVELPGIGSAGGFGGKRYDTETFYSFTSFTIPTTIYRYDMVSGKSTLFRQPKVDFKPDEYETKQVFYTSKDGTSVPMFITHKKGLKLDGNNPTLLYGYGGFNVSLTPSFSVSRLVWMEMGGVYALPNLRGGGEYGEEWHQAGIKLNKQNVFDDFIGAAEWLINHKYTQPEKLAISGGSNGGLLVGACMTQRPELFGAALPAVGVMDMLRFHKFTIGWAWCSDYGSPENLEEFKALSAYSPLHNLKTGTAYPATLISTADHDDRVFPAHSFKFAAALQAAHGGDKPVLIRIETKAGHGAGKPTSKIIEELADEWAFLVRSLNIDAELINRL
;
A
#
# COMPACT_ATOMS: atom_id res chain seq x y z
N MET A 1 -43.10 13.35 12.37
CA MET A 1 -43.66 12.84 11.11
C MET A 1 -42.88 11.57 10.79
N GLN A 2 -43.51 10.39 10.85
CA GLN A 2 -42.91 9.15 10.42
C GLN A 2 -42.74 9.25 8.88
N SER A 3 -41.52 9.41 8.39
CA SER A 3 -41.24 9.22 6.98
C SER A 3 -41.43 7.72 6.70
N SER A 4 -42.39 7.38 5.86
CA SER A 4 -42.49 6.05 5.30
C SER A 4 -41.14 5.75 4.64
N SER A 5 -40.37 4.79 5.17
CA SER A 5 -39.15 4.29 4.55
C SER A 5 -39.56 3.68 3.20
N GLN A 6 -39.32 4.42 2.14
CA GLN A 6 -39.53 3.92 0.79
C GLN A 6 -38.36 2.95 0.54
N ALA A 7 -38.68 1.68 0.34
CA ALA A 7 -37.69 0.67 0.05
C ALA A 7 -36.86 1.10 -1.18
N PHE A 8 -35.53 0.97 -1.10
CA PHE A 8 -34.62 1.29 -2.23
C PHE A 8 -34.99 0.43 -3.44
N VAL A 9 -35.14 1.06 -4.59
CA VAL A 9 -35.33 0.37 -5.86
C VAL A 9 -33.97 0.33 -6.57
N TYR A 10 -33.33 -0.82 -6.51
CA TYR A 10 -32.06 -1.04 -7.20
C TYR A 10 -32.25 -1.32 -8.68
N PRO A 11 -31.30 -0.93 -9.54
CA PRO A 11 -31.28 -1.35 -10.95
C PRO A 11 -31.35 -2.89 -11.03
N PRO A 12 -32.20 -3.43 -11.92
CA PRO A 12 -32.32 -4.87 -12.06
C PRO A 12 -30.99 -5.51 -12.50
N THR A 13 -30.54 -6.52 -11.76
CA THR A 13 -29.34 -7.27 -12.08
C THR A 13 -29.71 -8.71 -12.40
N ARG A 14 -29.43 -9.13 -13.66
CA ARG A 14 -29.74 -10.47 -14.16
C ARG A 14 -28.97 -11.54 -13.40
N LYS A 15 -29.61 -12.63 -13.07
CA LYS A 15 -28.98 -13.85 -12.54
C LYS A 15 -28.80 -14.86 -13.65
N SER A 16 -27.64 -15.51 -13.70
CA SER A 16 -27.35 -16.66 -14.56
C SER A 16 -27.31 -17.96 -13.74
N ASP A 17 -27.38 -19.09 -14.42
CA ASP A 17 -27.31 -20.42 -13.82
C ASP A 17 -25.86 -20.93 -13.72
N GLN A 18 -24.88 -20.01 -13.69
CA GLN A 18 -23.46 -20.39 -13.58
C GLN A 18 -23.17 -21.02 -12.23
N VAL A 19 -22.52 -22.18 -12.26
CA VAL A 19 -22.11 -22.96 -11.07
C VAL A 19 -20.71 -23.47 -11.31
N ASP A 20 -19.83 -23.30 -10.34
CA ASP A 20 -18.49 -23.90 -10.31
C ASP A 20 -18.45 -25.10 -9.36
N ASN A 21 -17.57 -26.06 -9.63
CA ASN A 21 -17.36 -27.21 -8.78
C ASN A 21 -15.97 -27.14 -8.12
N TYR A 22 -15.94 -26.94 -6.81
CA TYR A 22 -14.72 -26.97 -6.01
C TYR A 22 -14.71 -28.22 -5.15
N HIS A 23 -13.86 -29.18 -5.48
CA HIS A 23 -13.68 -30.42 -4.70
C HIS A 23 -14.99 -31.18 -4.45
N GLY A 24 -15.92 -31.16 -5.43
CA GLY A 24 -17.25 -31.79 -5.29
C GLY A 24 -18.33 -30.86 -4.72
N THR A 25 -17.97 -29.66 -4.24
CA THR A 25 -18.92 -28.67 -3.75
C THR A 25 -19.35 -27.76 -4.91
N GLN A 26 -20.67 -27.68 -5.15
CA GLN A 26 -21.25 -26.81 -6.16
C GLN A 26 -21.42 -25.41 -5.58
N VAL A 27 -20.82 -24.40 -6.23
CA VAL A 27 -20.87 -23.00 -5.82
C VAL A 27 -21.51 -22.17 -6.94
N ALA A 28 -22.66 -21.58 -6.66
CA ALA A 28 -23.35 -20.73 -7.61
C ALA A 28 -22.66 -19.37 -7.75
N ASP A 29 -22.53 -18.88 -8.97
CA ASP A 29 -22.02 -17.53 -9.30
C ASP A 29 -22.97 -16.83 -10.28
N PRO A 30 -24.14 -16.41 -9.82
CA PRO A 30 -25.19 -15.90 -10.70
C PRO A 30 -24.85 -14.58 -11.37
N TYR A 31 -23.82 -13.89 -10.92
CA TYR A 31 -23.36 -12.62 -11.45
C TYR A 31 -22.02 -12.72 -12.20
N ARG A 32 -21.61 -13.92 -12.62
CA ARG A 32 -20.37 -14.19 -13.38
C ARG A 32 -20.22 -13.29 -14.59
N TRP A 33 -21.31 -12.93 -15.25
CA TRP A 33 -21.30 -12.11 -16.44
C TRP A 33 -20.75 -10.68 -16.19
N LEU A 34 -20.74 -10.19 -14.95
CA LEU A 34 -20.12 -8.92 -14.57
C LEU A 34 -18.56 -8.98 -14.61
N GLU A 35 -17.97 -10.16 -14.82
CA GLU A 35 -16.53 -10.31 -15.04
C GLU A 35 -16.09 -9.89 -16.44
N ASP A 36 -17.00 -9.81 -17.41
CA ASP A 36 -16.74 -9.27 -18.75
C ASP A 36 -16.92 -7.74 -18.72
N LEU A 37 -15.82 -7.02 -18.38
CA LEU A 37 -15.83 -5.56 -18.28
C LEU A 37 -16.08 -4.86 -19.60
N ASN A 38 -15.81 -5.53 -20.74
CA ASN A 38 -15.93 -4.98 -22.08
C ASN A 38 -17.32 -5.17 -22.67
N SER A 39 -18.21 -5.92 -22.02
CA SER A 39 -19.56 -6.15 -22.52
C SER A 39 -20.46 -4.91 -22.40
N GLU A 40 -21.36 -4.73 -23.35
CA GLU A 40 -22.37 -3.67 -23.30
C GLU A 40 -23.29 -3.83 -22.07
N GLU A 41 -23.57 -5.07 -21.65
CA GLU A 41 -24.41 -5.37 -20.48
C GLU A 41 -23.76 -4.89 -19.19
N THR A 42 -22.47 -5.16 -18.97
CA THR A 42 -21.72 -4.67 -17.80
C THR A 42 -21.60 -3.15 -17.83
N SER A 43 -21.29 -2.56 -18.96
CA SER A 43 -21.23 -1.09 -19.10
C SER A 43 -22.56 -0.42 -18.77
N ALA A 44 -23.68 -0.99 -19.22
CA ALA A 44 -25.02 -0.48 -18.89
C ALA A 44 -25.34 -0.62 -17.40
N TRP A 45 -24.96 -1.73 -16.78
CA TRP A 45 -25.12 -1.96 -15.34
C TRP A 45 -24.29 -0.95 -14.52
N VAL A 46 -23.03 -0.74 -14.85
CA VAL A 46 -22.16 0.26 -14.20
C VAL A 46 -22.79 1.65 -14.26
N LYS A 47 -23.29 2.06 -15.44
CA LYS A 47 -23.92 3.35 -15.61
C LYS A 47 -25.19 3.49 -14.76
N ALA A 48 -26.03 2.45 -14.68
CA ALA A 48 -27.25 2.46 -13.88
C ALA A 48 -26.95 2.52 -12.38
N GLN A 49 -25.96 1.78 -11.90
CA GLN A 49 -25.53 1.79 -10.49
C GLN A 49 -24.95 3.17 -10.11
N ASN A 50 -24.08 3.75 -10.93
CA ASN A 50 -23.55 5.09 -10.70
C ASN A 50 -24.66 6.15 -10.69
N GLN A 51 -25.64 6.06 -11.59
CA GLN A 51 -26.77 6.98 -11.62
C GLN A 51 -27.54 6.95 -10.28
N LEU A 52 -27.84 5.76 -9.77
CA LEU A 52 -28.49 5.60 -8.45
C LEU A 52 -27.64 6.22 -7.34
N THR A 53 -26.36 5.88 -7.30
CA THR A 53 -25.43 6.31 -6.23
C THR A 53 -25.26 7.84 -6.23
N PHE A 54 -24.96 8.44 -7.38
CA PHE A 54 -24.78 9.89 -7.46
C PHE A 54 -26.08 10.66 -7.24
N SER A 55 -27.23 10.14 -7.68
CA SER A 55 -28.53 10.75 -7.35
C SER A 55 -28.77 10.77 -5.85
N TYR A 56 -28.52 9.65 -5.15
CA TYR A 56 -28.69 9.56 -3.70
C TYR A 56 -27.74 10.50 -2.94
N ILE A 57 -26.48 10.55 -3.33
CA ILE A 57 -25.46 11.36 -2.65
C ILE A 57 -25.69 12.86 -2.90
N SER A 58 -26.10 13.26 -4.11
CA SER A 58 -26.37 14.67 -4.45
C SER A 58 -27.53 15.27 -3.69
N GLU A 59 -28.45 14.44 -3.17
CA GLU A 59 -29.55 14.89 -2.30
C GLU A 59 -29.13 15.14 -0.85
N ILE A 60 -27.86 14.86 -0.49
CA ILE A 60 -27.37 15.06 0.89
C ILE A 60 -26.84 16.49 1.02
N PRO A 61 -27.53 17.38 1.78
CA PRO A 61 -27.21 18.82 1.76
C PRO A 61 -25.79 19.16 2.22
N VAL A 62 -25.16 18.31 3.05
CA VAL A 62 -23.84 18.55 3.62
C VAL A 62 -22.70 18.20 2.66
N ARG A 63 -22.96 17.58 1.52
CA ARG A 63 -21.94 17.14 0.56
C ARG A 63 -21.08 18.30 0.06
N GLU A 64 -21.70 19.38 -0.40
CA GLU A 64 -20.96 20.53 -0.92
C GLU A 64 -20.15 21.25 0.17
N PRO A 65 -20.70 21.56 1.37
CA PRO A 65 -19.90 22.05 2.49
C PRO A 65 -18.69 21.15 2.84
N LEU A 66 -18.85 19.83 2.82
CA LEU A 66 -17.76 18.89 3.06
C LEU A 66 -16.70 18.96 1.96
N LYS A 67 -17.09 19.03 0.71
CA LYS A 67 -16.18 19.21 -0.43
C LYS A 67 -15.41 20.52 -0.33
N GLU A 68 -16.07 21.63 0.01
CA GLU A 68 -15.41 22.92 0.20
C GLU A 68 -14.40 22.86 1.35
N ARG A 69 -14.76 22.23 2.48
CA ARG A 69 -13.83 22.08 3.62
C ARG A 69 -12.65 21.19 3.28
N LEU A 70 -12.87 20.04 2.62
CA LEU A 70 -11.82 19.17 2.12
C LEU A 70 -10.88 19.94 1.19
N THR A 71 -11.43 20.68 0.24
CA THR A 71 -10.65 21.48 -0.72
C THR A 71 -9.79 22.52 -0.01
N LYS A 72 -10.37 23.24 0.95
CA LYS A 72 -9.67 24.26 1.74
C LYS A 72 -8.51 23.66 2.55
N LEU A 73 -8.77 22.54 3.25
CA LEU A 73 -7.75 21.84 4.03
C LEU A 73 -6.71 21.15 3.16
N TRP A 74 -7.06 20.74 1.95
CA TRP A 74 -6.13 20.11 0.99
C TRP A 74 -5.17 21.12 0.37
N ASN A 75 -5.60 22.39 0.32
CA ASN A 75 -4.86 23.47 -0.32
C ASN A 75 -3.72 24.00 0.54
N TYR A 76 -2.69 23.20 0.71
CA TYR A 76 -1.41 23.57 1.32
C TYR A 76 -0.25 22.99 0.54
N GLU A 77 0.89 23.67 0.56
CA GLU A 77 2.10 23.17 -0.11
C GLU A 77 2.59 21.87 0.54
N LYS A 78 2.74 20.84 -0.27
CA LYS A 78 3.26 19.53 0.12
C LYS A 78 4.63 19.33 -0.51
N TYR A 79 5.58 18.87 0.28
CA TYR A 79 6.94 18.60 -0.15
C TYR A 79 7.30 17.14 0.11
N GLY A 80 7.93 16.50 -0.87
CA GLY A 80 8.65 15.25 -0.67
C GLY A 80 9.98 15.47 0.02
N ILE A 81 10.54 14.41 0.58
CA ILE A 81 11.90 14.41 1.13
C ILE A 81 12.88 14.70 -0.02
N PRO A 82 13.77 15.72 0.12
CA PRO A 82 14.79 15.94 -0.89
C PRO A 82 15.81 14.81 -0.87
N PHE A 83 16.26 14.41 -2.05
CA PHE A 83 17.32 13.43 -2.20
C PHE A 83 18.41 13.97 -3.13
N LYS A 84 19.63 13.52 -2.92
CA LYS A 84 20.80 13.94 -3.69
C LYS A 84 21.24 12.84 -4.64
N GLN A 85 21.55 13.20 -5.87
CA GLN A 85 22.19 12.32 -6.84
C GLN A 85 23.21 13.12 -7.67
N GLY A 86 24.43 12.63 -7.73
CA GLY A 86 25.54 13.40 -8.28
C GLY A 86 25.71 14.74 -7.53
N ASN A 87 25.73 15.83 -8.25
CA ASN A 87 25.87 17.19 -7.71
C ASN A 87 24.53 17.94 -7.63
N ARG A 88 23.40 17.23 -7.66
CA ARG A 88 22.07 17.83 -7.66
C ARG A 88 21.20 17.27 -6.55
N TYR A 89 20.26 18.09 -6.11
CA TYR A 89 19.13 17.68 -5.28
C TYR A 89 17.87 17.61 -6.12
N PHE A 90 16.96 16.71 -5.72
CA PHE A 90 15.66 16.49 -6.35
C PHE A 90 14.60 16.44 -5.26
N TYR A 91 13.42 16.97 -5.52
CA TYR A 91 12.28 16.83 -4.62
C TYR A 91 10.96 17.00 -5.37
N PHE A 92 9.93 16.37 -4.84
CA PHE A 92 8.56 16.59 -5.29
C PHE A 92 7.92 17.75 -4.54
N LYS A 93 7.12 18.53 -5.25
CA LYS A 93 6.28 19.58 -4.68
C LYS A 93 4.89 19.50 -5.29
N ASN A 94 3.86 19.72 -4.46
CA ASN A 94 2.51 20.01 -4.89
C ASN A 94 2.09 21.35 -4.26
N ASP A 95 1.55 22.26 -5.03
CA ASP A 95 1.14 23.58 -4.56
C ASP A 95 -0.10 23.56 -3.66
N GLY A 96 -0.77 22.41 -3.59
CA GLY A 96 -1.94 22.14 -2.78
C GLY A 96 -3.04 21.42 -3.55
N LEU A 97 -3.46 21.93 -4.68
CA LEU A 97 -4.57 21.41 -5.46
C LEU A 97 -4.18 20.84 -6.84
N GLN A 98 -2.90 20.89 -7.20
CA GLN A 98 -2.43 20.18 -8.41
C GLN A 98 -2.85 18.70 -8.35
N ASN A 99 -3.31 18.16 -9.48
CA ASN A 99 -3.73 16.76 -9.56
C ASN A 99 -2.57 15.79 -9.31
N GLN A 100 -1.37 16.15 -9.78
CA GLN A 100 -0.14 15.39 -9.61
C GLN A 100 0.96 16.28 -9.01
N SER A 101 1.87 15.68 -8.24
CA SER A 101 3.05 16.39 -7.75
C SER A 101 4.07 16.62 -8.85
N VAL A 102 4.78 17.74 -8.78
CA VAL A 102 5.77 18.20 -9.75
C VAL A 102 7.17 17.92 -9.23
N LEU A 103 8.06 17.43 -10.09
CA LEU A 103 9.46 17.17 -9.75
C LEU A 103 10.32 18.39 -10.08
N TYR A 104 11.12 18.79 -9.11
CA TYR A 104 12.09 19.87 -9.21
C TYR A 104 13.52 19.38 -9.00
N THR A 105 14.48 20.11 -9.58
CA THR A 105 15.92 19.90 -9.35
C THR A 105 16.60 21.22 -8.97
N LEU A 106 17.67 21.12 -8.19
CA LEU A 106 18.50 22.25 -7.77
C LEU A 106 19.96 21.83 -7.52
N THR A 107 20.89 22.76 -7.69
CA THR A 107 22.33 22.49 -7.49
C THR A 107 22.74 22.56 -6.01
N THR A 108 22.06 23.36 -5.22
CA THR A 108 22.20 23.44 -3.75
C THR A 108 20.83 23.61 -3.12
N LEU A 109 20.68 23.29 -1.84
CA LEU A 109 19.38 23.42 -1.13
C LEU A 109 18.84 24.85 -1.06
N ASP A 110 19.71 25.85 -1.19
CA ASP A 110 19.36 27.27 -1.17
C ASP A 110 19.22 27.89 -2.57
N ALA A 111 19.48 27.10 -3.63
CA ALA A 111 19.32 27.56 -5.01
C ALA A 111 17.84 27.68 -5.40
N GLU A 112 17.56 28.51 -6.40
CA GLU A 112 16.23 28.54 -7.01
C GLU A 112 15.96 27.19 -7.71
N PRO A 113 14.82 26.54 -7.40
CA PRO A 113 14.50 25.24 -7.99
C PRO A 113 14.12 25.39 -9.47
N THR A 114 14.63 24.47 -10.28
CA THR A 114 14.25 24.32 -11.69
C THR A 114 13.22 23.24 -11.82
N LEU A 115 12.12 23.50 -12.54
CA LEU A 115 11.13 22.50 -12.89
C LEU A 115 11.77 21.46 -13.80
N LEU A 116 11.74 20.18 -13.40
CA LEU A 116 12.28 19.08 -14.19
C LEU A 116 11.17 18.29 -14.90
N PHE A 117 10.06 18.02 -14.19
CA PHE A 117 8.96 17.24 -14.77
C PHE A 117 7.63 17.61 -14.12
N ASP A 118 6.64 17.94 -14.95
CA ASP A 118 5.26 18.24 -14.53
C ASP A 118 4.26 17.28 -15.19
N PRO A 119 3.76 16.25 -14.47
CA PRO A 119 2.76 15.33 -15.01
C PRO A 119 1.44 16.01 -15.38
N ASN A 120 1.11 17.14 -14.75
CA ASN A 120 -0.14 17.87 -15.01
C ASN A 120 -0.24 18.43 -16.45
N LEU A 121 0.90 18.51 -17.15
CA LEU A 121 0.93 18.95 -18.55
C LEU A 121 0.64 17.81 -19.55
N LEU A 122 0.57 16.55 -19.09
CA LEU A 122 0.43 15.38 -19.96
C LEU A 122 -1.04 15.00 -20.24
N SER A 123 -1.96 15.40 -19.36
CA SER A 123 -3.39 15.17 -19.55
C SER A 123 -4.21 16.28 -18.89
N GLU A 124 -5.30 16.71 -19.52
CA GLU A 124 -6.19 17.75 -18.99
C GLU A 124 -6.90 17.31 -17.68
N ASP A 125 -7.21 16.03 -17.57
CA ASP A 125 -7.90 15.45 -16.41
C ASP A 125 -6.94 14.93 -15.30
N GLY A 126 -5.61 15.08 -15.49
CA GLY A 126 -4.59 14.66 -14.53
C GLY A 126 -4.46 13.14 -14.36
N THR A 127 -4.99 12.33 -15.29
CA THR A 127 -4.99 10.86 -15.21
C THR A 127 -3.69 10.20 -15.64
N ILE A 128 -2.71 10.96 -16.16
CA ILE A 128 -1.34 10.48 -16.36
C ILE A 128 -0.49 10.88 -15.15
N ALA A 129 0.13 9.90 -14.53
CA ALA A 129 0.92 10.08 -13.31
C ALA A 129 2.35 9.55 -13.49
N LEU A 130 3.31 10.18 -12.80
CA LEU A 130 4.65 9.65 -12.64
C LEU A 130 4.59 8.48 -11.64
N SER A 131 4.91 7.28 -12.09
CA SER A 131 4.81 6.03 -11.32
C SER A 131 6.17 5.43 -10.95
N GLY A 132 7.24 5.88 -11.57
CA GLY A 132 8.60 5.45 -11.30
C GLY A 132 9.62 6.53 -11.62
N LEU A 133 10.74 6.54 -10.89
CA LEU A 133 11.81 7.51 -11.04
C LEU A 133 13.15 6.86 -10.70
N ALA A 134 14.14 7.01 -11.57
CA ALA A 134 15.53 6.65 -11.32
C ALA A 134 16.46 7.69 -11.95
N ILE A 135 17.25 8.36 -11.12
CA ILE A 135 18.26 9.33 -11.58
C ILE A 135 19.59 8.59 -11.73
N SER A 136 20.34 8.86 -12.82
CA SER A 136 21.67 8.31 -13.04
C SER A 136 22.67 8.74 -11.96
N GLU A 137 23.76 7.97 -11.76
CA GLU A 137 24.72 8.20 -10.68
C GLU A 137 25.34 9.60 -10.72
N ASP A 138 25.59 10.13 -11.92
CA ASP A 138 26.10 11.48 -12.15
C ASP A 138 25.05 12.60 -12.03
N GLY A 139 23.76 12.25 -11.83
CA GLY A 139 22.66 13.19 -11.72
C GLY A 139 22.22 13.85 -13.04
N GLN A 140 22.64 13.33 -14.20
CA GLN A 140 22.41 13.97 -15.50
C GLN A 140 21.24 13.39 -16.28
N LEU A 141 20.87 12.13 -16.01
CA LEU A 141 19.81 11.43 -16.71
C LEU A 141 18.71 11.01 -15.73
N MET A 142 17.50 11.03 -16.20
CA MET A 142 16.30 10.62 -15.46
C MET A 142 15.57 9.56 -16.28
N ALA A 143 15.54 8.31 -15.81
CA ALA A 143 14.58 7.32 -16.28
C ALA A 143 13.29 7.47 -15.48
N TYR A 144 12.14 7.52 -16.14
CA TYR A 144 10.87 7.75 -15.49
C TYR A 144 9.75 6.92 -16.10
N GLY A 145 8.89 6.40 -15.25
CA GLY A 145 7.72 5.60 -15.61
C GLY A 145 6.44 6.42 -15.55
N LEU A 146 5.58 6.27 -16.54
CA LEU A 146 4.25 6.89 -16.61
C LEU A 146 3.17 5.82 -16.51
N SER A 147 2.21 6.06 -15.64
CA SER A 147 0.97 5.28 -15.54
C SER A 147 -0.21 6.07 -16.07
N THR A 148 -1.09 5.43 -16.80
CA THR A 148 -2.31 6.04 -17.34
C THR A 148 -3.53 5.48 -16.61
N SER A 149 -4.42 6.36 -16.15
CA SER A 149 -5.67 6.02 -15.45
C SER A 149 -5.47 5.11 -14.23
N GLY A 150 -4.30 5.21 -13.57
CA GLY A 150 -3.98 4.45 -12.37
C GLY A 150 -3.75 2.96 -12.57
N SER A 151 -3.58 2.49 -13.82
CA SER A 151 -3.17 1.13 -14.13
C SER A 151 -1.77 0.84 -13.59
N ASP A 152 -1.49 -0.41 -13.23
CA ASP A 152 -0.15 -0.86 -12.84
C ASP A 152 0.81 -1.01 -14.03
N TRP A 153 0.32 -0.93 -15.27
CA TRP A 153 1.14 -0.89 -16.47
C TRP A 153 1.82 0.47 -16.63
N ASN A 154 3.12 0.45 -16.90
CA ASN A 154 3.95 1.63 -17.03
C ASN A 154 4.65 1.68 -18.39
N GLU A 155 4.83 2.90 -18.89
CA GLU A 155 5.73 3.21 -20.01
C GLU A 155 6.92 4.00 -19.48
N TRP A 156 8.14 3.53 -19.77
CA TRP A 156 9.36 4.18 -19.28
C TRP A 156 10.03 4.98 -20.39
N LYS A 157 10.51 6.15 -20.00
CA LYS A 157 11.20 7.12 -20.87
C LYS A 157 12.46 7.62 -20.19
N VAL A 158 13.31 8.29 -20.95
CA VAL A 158 14.54 8.89 -20.42
C VAL A 158 14.57 10.38 -20.76
N ARG A 159 15.01 11.21 -19.80
CA ARG A 159 15.12 12.67 -19.92
C ARG A 159 16.51 13.12 -19.52
N ASN A 160 17.06 14.12 -20.23
CA ASN A 160 18.22 14.87 -19.79
C ASN A 160 17.81 15.85 -18.69
N VAL A 161 18.46 15.80 -17.53
CA VAL A 161 18.13 16.62 -16.36
C VAL A 161 18.45 18.11 -16.58
N GLU A 162 19.53 18.41 -17.32
CA GLU A 162 19.97 19.78 -17.56
C GLU A 162 19.08 20.49 -18.59
N THR A 163 18.79 19.83 -19.72
CA THR A 163 18.02 20.44 -20.80
C THR A 163 16.51 20.27 -20.66
N GLY A 164 16.06 19.26 -19.90
CA GLY A 164 14.66 18.87 -19.81
C GLY A 164 14.13 18.17 -21.07
N GLU A 165 14.99 17.80 -22.02
CA GLU A 165 14.62 17.13 -23.25
C GLU A 165 14.59 15.61 -23.07
N ASP A 166 13.59 14.96 -23.68
CA ASP A 166 13.48 13.51 -23.67
C ASP A 166 14.34 12.87 -24.77
N PHE A 167 14.95 11.74 -24.43
CA PHE A 167 15.57 10.83 -25.39
C PHE A 167 14.50 10.04 -26.14
N PRO A 168 14.85 9.38 -27.26
CA PRO A 168 13.88 8.60 -28.04
C PRO A 168 13.47 7.29 -27.39
N ASP A 169 14.03 6.96 -26.22
CA ASP A 169 13.79 5.72 -25.49
C ASP A 169 12.35 5.66 -25.01
N ASP A 170 11.63 4.58 -25.39
CA ASP A 170 10.23 4.34 -25.07
C ASP A 170 10.05 2.84 -24.78
N LEU A 171 9.97 2.50 -23.47
CA LEU A 171 9.92 1.12 -23.00
C LEU A 171 8.51 0.80 -22.51
N LYS A 172 7.95 -0.28 -23.02
CA LYS A 172 6.58 -0.71 -22.76
C LYS A 172 6.49 -2.02 -22.00
N TRP A 173 5.28 -2.37 -21.57
CA TRP A 173 4.93 -3.62 -20.92
C TRP A 173 5.68 -3.82 -19.58
N VAL A 174 5.97 -2.72 -18.91
CA VAL A 174 6.59 -2.68 -17.60
C VAL A 174 5.50 -2.69 -16.53
N LYS A 175 5.60 -3.62 -15.59
CA LYS A 175 4.71 -3.74 -14.44
C LYS A 175 5.49 -4.32 -13.27
N PHE A 176 5.35 -3.73 -12.09
CA PHE A 176 6.08 -4.12 -10.87
C PHE A 176 7.61 -4.10 -11.05
N SER A 177 8.13 -3.06 -11.65
CA SER A 177 9.57 -2.86 -11.86
C SER A 177 9.95 -1.39 -11.71
N GLY A 178 11.10 -1.14 -11.07
CA GLY A 178 11.85 0.09 -11.16
C GLY A 178 12.89 0.02 -12.27
N ALA A 179 13.74 1.05 -12.35
CA ALA A 179 14.94 1.09 -13.18
C ALA A 179 16.18 1.28 -12.30
N SER A 180 17.29 0.63 -12.63
CA SER A 180 18.56 0.78 -11.91
C SER A 180 19.70 1.05 -12.90
N TRP A 181 20.24 2.26 -12.86
CA TRP A 181 21.29 2.71 -13.74
C TRP A 181 22.62 2.00 -13.49
N THR A 182 23.38 1.73 -14.58
CA THR A 182 24.80 1.46 -14.49
C THR A 182 25.56 2.75 -14.15
N HIS A 183 26.71 2.64 -13.45
CA HIS A 183 27.48 3.81 -13.00
C HIS A 183 28.08 4.65 -14.15
N ASP A 184 28.23 4.05 -15.31
CA ASP A 184 28.68 4.76 -16.53
C ASP A 184 27.55 5.51 -17.25
N SER A 185 26.32 5.45 -16.70
CA SER A 185 25.12 6.08 -17.25
C SER A 185 24.78 5.67 -18.69
N GLN A 186 25.33 4.51 -19.17
CA GLN A 186 25.09 4.02 -20.53
C GLN A 186 23.75 3.29 -20.68
N GLY A 187 23.12 2.89 -19.58
CA GLY A 187 21.85 2.19 -19.59
C GLY A 187 21.40 1.79 -18.18
N PHE A 188 20.33 1.05 -18.10
CA PHE A 188 19.75 0.62 -16.84
C PHE A 188 19.10 -0.77 -16.93
N PHE A 189 19.00 -1.42 -15.78
CA PHE A 189 18.30 -2.69 -15.61
C PHE A 189 16.84 -2.43 -15.26
N TYR A 190 15.94 -3.22 -15.83
CA TYR A 190 14.52 -3.18 -15.54
C TYR A 190 13.85 -4.52 -15.87
N SER A 191 12.68 -4.78 -15.30
CA SER A 191 11.90 -5.98 -15.59
C SER A 191 10.63 -5.65 -16.35
N ARG A 192 10.26 -6.54 -17.28
CA ARG A 192 9.02 -6.41 -18.06
C ARG A 192 8.41 -7.76 -18.40
N TYR A 193 7.18 -7.71 -18.83
CA TYR A 193 6.47 -8.85 -19.42
C TYR A 193 6.60 -8.83 -20.94
N ASP A 194 6.22 -9.93 -21.58
CA ASP A 194 5.99 -9.93 -23.03
C ASP A 194 4.79 -9.05 -23.34
N GLN A 195 4.69 -8.62 -24.59
CA GLN A 195 3.58 -7.79 -25.04
C GLN A 195 2.22 -8.46 -24.73
N PRO A 196 1.38 -7.85 -23.89
CA PRO A 196 0.05 -8.37 -23.62
C PRO A 196 -0.89 -8.18 -24.82
N ASN A 197 -2.02 -8.87 -24.79
CA ASN A 197 -3.11 -8.56 -25.67
C ASN A 197 -3.77 -7.25 -25.23
N GLU A 198 -3.74 -6.20 -26.07
CA GLU A 198 -4.25 -4.88 -25.71
C GLU A 198 -5.75 -4.88 -25.34
N ALA A 199 -6.54 -5.81 -25.88
CA ALA A 199 -7.96 -5.93 -25.57
C ALA A 199 -8.23 -6.51 -24.18
N THR A 200 -7.30 -7.29 -23.62
CA THR A 200 -7.48 -8.05 -22.38
C THR A 200 -6.38 -7.76 -21.33
N LYS A 201 -5.49 -6.79 -21.58
CA LYS A 201 -4.33 -6.53 -20.74
C LYS A 201 -4.68 -6.16 -19.27
N LEU A 202 -5.87 -5.64 -19.02
CA LEU A 202 -6.35 -5.31 -17.67
C LEU A 202 -7.00 -6.53 -16.97
N GLU A 203 -7.16 -7.65 -17.64
CA GLU A 203 -7.82 -8.87 -17.17
C GLU A 203 -6.87 -10.07 -17.14
N ASP A 204 -5.92 -10.12 -18.11
CA ASP A 204 -5.03 -11.26 -18.29
C ASP A 204 -4.06 -11.46 -17.12
N LEU A 205 -3.76 -12.72 -16.84
CA LEU A 205 -2.80 -13.12 -15.80
C LEU A 205 -1.38 -12.66 -16.18
N ASN A 206 -0.69 -12.07 -15.21
CA ASN A 206 0.68 -11.60 -15.40
C ASN A 206 1.69 -12.67 -14.97
N TYR A 207 2.26 -13.37 -15.96
CA TYR A 207 3.25 -14.44 -15.77
C TYR A 207 4.51 -14.20 -16.60
N TYR A 208 5.62 -14.87 -16.24
CA TYR A 208 6.88 -14.89 -16.99
C TYR A 208 7.55 -13.53 -17.13
N GLN A 209 7.63 -12.76 -16.04
CA GLN A 209 8.42 -11.54 -16.01
C GLN A 209 9.90 -11.86 -16.34
N LYS A 210 10.58 -10.92 -17.01
CA LYS A 210 11.97 -11.07 -17.47
C LYS A 210 12.77 -9.83 -17.09
N LEU A 211 14.01 -10.00 -16.68
CA LEU A 211 14.95 -8.93 -16.38
C LEU A 211 15.82 -8.61 -17.60
N TYR A 212 15.84 -7.35 -17.99
CA TYR A 212 16.59 -6.82 -19.13
C TYR A 212 17.56 -5.72 -18.73
N TYR A 213 18.56 -5.50 -19.57
CA TYR A 213 19.37 -4.30 -19.63
C TYR A 213 18.99 -3.50 -20.88
N HIS A 214 18.58 -2.27 -20.68
CA HIS A 214 18.31 -1.31 -21.76
C HIS A 214 19.52 -0.40 -21.93
N LYS A 215 20.05 -0.32 -23.15
CA LYS A 215 21.11 0.63 -23.52
C LYS A 215 20.49 1.93 -24.02
N LEU A 216 20.90 3.04 -23.43
CA LEU A 216 20.40 4.37 -23.80
C LEU A 216 20.52 4.64 -25.29
N GLY A 217 19.43 5.17 -25.90
CA GLY A 217 19.35 5.54 -27.30
C GLY A 217 19.18 4.37 -28.26
N THR A 218 18.90 3.15 -27.76
CA THR A 218 18.58 1.99 -28.61
C THR A 218 17.08 1.65 -28.52
N PRO A 219 16.50 1.03 -29.55
CA PRO A 219 15.13 0.57 -29.45
C PRO A 219 15.00 -0.60 -28.46
N GLN A 220 13.85 -0.70 -27.77
CA GLN A 220 13.55 -1.77 -26.79
C GLN A 220 13.75 -3.19 -27.35
N SER A 221 13.61 -3.39 -28.65
CA SER A 221 13.86 -4.69 -29.29
C SER A 221 15.32 -5.15 -29.26
N GLU A 222 16.25 -4.25 -28.96
CA GLU A 222 17.67 -4.53 -28.81
C GLU A 222 18.09 -4.75 -27.34
N ASP A 223 17.14 -4.73 -26.41
CA ASP A 223 17.42 -4.95 -24.99
C ASP A 223 18.04 -6.31 -24.74
N ILE A 224 19.04 -6.33 -23.88
CA ILE A 224 19.77 -7.54 -23.52
C ILE A 224 19.05 -8.25 -22.40
N LEU A 225 18.62 -9.50 -22.65
CA LEU A 225 18.03 -10.35 -21.63
C LEU A 225 19.11 -10.74 -20.60
N ILE A 226 18.92 -10.34 -19.34
CA ILE A 226 19.86 -10.63 -18.25
C ILE A 226 19.48 -11.91 -17.52
N TYR A 227 18.20 -12.06 -17.19
CA TYR A 227 17.73 -13.22 -16.46
C TYR A 227 16.26 -13.54 -16.70
N HIS A 228 15.92 -14.81 -16.80
CA HIS A 228 14.54 -15.31 -16.80
C HIS A 228 14.49 -16.77 -16.38
N ARG A 229 13.32 -17.24 -15.96
CA ARG A 229 13.05 -18.64 -15.59
C ARG A 229 11.76 -19.11 -16.29
N PRO A 230 11.90 -19.73 -17.47
CA PRO A 230 10.73 -20.21 -18.23
C PRO A 230 9.99 -21.38 -17.57
N ASP A 231 10.63 -22.04 -16.59
CA ASP A 231 10.05 -23.08 -15.75
C ASP A 231 9.33 -22.53 -14.49
N GLN A 232 9.44 -21.21 -14.22
CA GLN A 232 8.90 -20.54 -13.04
C GLN A 232 8.04 -19.33 -13.46
N LYS A 233 6.82 -19.59 -13.90
CA LYS A 233 5.93 -18.56 -14.44
C LYS A 233 5.57 -17.43 -13.46
N GLU A 234 5.63 -17.69 -12.16
CA GLU A 234 5.24 -16.79 -11.07
C GLU A 234 6.40 -15.97 -10.50
N TRP A 235 7.63 -16.20 -10.98
CA TRP A 235 8.76 -15.45 -10.47
C TRP A 235 8.81 -14.05 -11.07
N MET A 236 9.11 -13.08 -10.19
CA MET A 236 9.33 -11.67 -10.53
C MET A 236 10.74 -11.27 -10.12
N PHE A 237 11.32 -10.28 -10.83
CA PHE A 237 12.72 -9.90 -10.66
C PHE A 237 12.84 -8.42 -10.35
N GLY A 238 13.38 -8.07 -9.17
CA GLY A 238 13.90 -6.76 -8.85
C GLY A 238 15.39 -6.68 -9.19
N ALA A 239 15.88 -5.50 -9.57
CA ALA A 239 17.28 -5.28 -9.88
C ALA A 239 17.80 -4.01 -9.23
N GLY A 240 19.00 -4.08 -8.60
CA GLY A 240 19.69 -2.96 -8.00
C GLY A 240 21.19 -3.03 -8.25
N VAL A 241 21.78 -1.99 -8.85
CA VAL A 241 23.24 -1.86 -8.95
C VAL A 241 23.75 -1.35 -7.59
N THR A 242 24.81 -2.00 -7.07
CA THR A 242 25.40 -1.60 -5.79
C THR A 242 26.01 -0.20 -5.85
N GLU A 243 26.16 0.47 -4.68
CA GLU A 243 26.67 1.84 -4.62
C GLU A 243 28.09 1.99 -5.19
N ASP A 244 28.91 0.93 -5.11
CA ASP A 244 30.24 0.88 -5.73
C ASP A 244 30.21 0.58 -7.26
N GLY A 245 29.02 0.33 -7.83
CA GLY A 245 28.81 0.03 -9.26
C GLY A 245 29.29 -1.34 -9.70
N ARG A 246 29.74 -2.18 -8.76
CA ARG A 246 30.37 -3.45 -9.11
C ARG A 246 29.38 -4.57 -9.35
N TYR A 247 28.33 -4.65 -8.54
CA TYR A 247 27.41 -5.77 -8.59
C TYR A 247 26.00 -5.35 -9.01
N LEU A 248 25.34 -6.20 -9.76
CA LEU A 248 23.90 -6.21 -9.92
C LEU A 248 23.33 -7.20 -8.91
N ILE A 249 22.56 -6.72 -7.96
CA ILE A 249 21.79 -7.55 -7.04
C ILE A 249 20.44 -7.83 -7.68
N ILE A 250 20.02 -9.08 -7.73
CA ILE A 250 18.74 -9.52 -8.29
C ILE A 250 17.92 -10.13 -7.14
N SER A 251 16.83 -9.48 -6.75
CA SER A 251 15.83 -10.10 -5.90
C SER A 251 14.90 -10.93 -6.77
N VAL A 252 14.57 -12.13 -6.30
CA VAL A 252 13.61 -13.01 -6.96
C VAL A 252 12.45 -13.23 -6.01
N ASP A 253 11.29 -12.73 -6.41
CA ASP A 253 10.08 -12.75 -5.63
C ASP A 253 9.06 -13.70 -6.25
N ARG A 254 8.23 -14.33 -5.43
CA ARG A 254 7.12 -15.18 -5.86
C ARG A 254 5.80 -14.58 -5.38
N GLY A 255 5.21 -13.75 -6.23
CA GLY A 255 4.00 -13.02 -5.86
C GLY A 255 4.22 -12.12 -4.65
N THR A 256 3.36 -12.24 -3.65
CA THR A 256 3.43 -11.48 -2.39
C THR A 256 3.97 -12.30 -1.21
N ASP A 257 4.60 -13.44 -1.47
CA ASP A 257 5.33 -14.19 -0.44
C ASP A 257 6.44 -13.30 0.12
N PRO A 258 6.53 -13.04 1.43
CA PRO A 258 7.60 -12.24 1.99
C PRO A 258 8.99 -12.87 1.80
N LYS A 259 9.05 -14.17 1.61
CA LYS A 259 10.29 -14.92 1.35
C LYS A 259 10.74 -14.69 -0.09
N ASN A 260 12.05 -14.49 -0.27
CA ASN A 260 12.63 -14.24 -1.57
C ASN A 260 13.99 -14.96 -1.75
N LEU A 261 14.50 -14.90 -2.98
CA LEU A 261 15.86 -15.34 -3.31
C LEU A 261 16.71 -14.12 -3.61
N ILE A 262 18.03 -14.25 -3.44
CA ILE A 262 19.00 -13.22 -3.80
C ILE A 262 20.05 -13.82 -4.72
N TYR A 263 20.17 -13.21 -5.90
CA TYR A 263 21.22 -13.51 -6.87
C TYR A 263 22.07 -12.28 -7.11
N TYR A 264 23.25 -12.44 -7.66
CA TYR A 264 24.08 -11.31 -8.06
C TYR A 264 24.86 -11.59 -9.34
N LYS A 265 25.29 -10.53 -10.00
CA LYS A 265 26.18 -10.57 -11.17
C LYS A 265 27.27 -9.53 -11.00
N ASP A 266 28.56 -9.93 -11.20
CA ASP A 266 29.68 -9.00 -11.20
C ASP A 266 29.69 -8.22 -12.54
N LEU A 267 29.43 -6.92 -12.49
CA LEU A 267 29.37 -6.06 -13.68
C LEU A 267 30.75 -5.64 -14.18
N GLN A 268 31.82 -5.79 -13.38
CA GLN A 268 33.18 -5.47 -13.78
C GLN A 268 33.85 -6.64 -14.50
N THR A 269 33.33 -7.86 -14.41
CA THR A 269 33.84 -9.03 -15.08
C THR A 269 32.99 -9.28 -16.34
N PRO A 270 33.59 -9.15 -17.55
CA PRO A 270 32.89 -9.44 -18.81
C PRO A 270 32.29 -10.85 -18.77
N ASP A 271 31.07 -10.99 -19.28
CA ASP A 271 30.34 -12.27 -19.38
C ASP A 271 30.19 -13.05 -18.07
N SER A 272 30.33 -12.38 -16.90
CA SER A 272 30.13 -13.04 -15.62
C SER A 272 28.73 -13.66 -15.57
N PRO A 273 28.56 -14.86 -15.02
CA PRO A 273 27.23 -15.48 -14.84
C PRO A 273 26.44 -14.76 -13.73
N VAL A 274 25.15 -14.96 -13.74
CA VAL A 274 24.32 -14.71 -12.55
C VAL A 274 24.60 -15.82 -11.53
N VAL A 275 24.96 -15.43 -10.31
CA VAL A 275 25.27 -16.32 -9.18
C VAL A 275 24.09 -16.37 -8.22
N GLU A 276 23.60 -17.55 -7.93
CA GLU A 276 22.53 -17.79 -6.95
C GLU A 276 23.11 -17.81 -5.53
N LEU A 277 23.08 -16.66 -4.85
CA LEU A 277 23.65 -16.54 -3.49
C LEU A 277 22.71 -17.14 -2.44
N ILE A 278 21.42 -16.86 -2.55
CA ILE A 278 20.36 -17.43 -1.71
C ILE A 278 19.34 -18.02 -2.67
N SER A 279 19.24 -19.36 -2.65
CA SER A 279 18.50 -20.14 -3.66
C SER A 279 17.28 -20.86 -3.14
N GLU A 280 16.87 -20.63 -1.87
CA GLU A 280 15.66 -21.19 -1.27
C GLU A 280 14.77 -20.10 -0.68
N PHE A 281 13.45 -20.22 -0.91
CA PHE A 281 12.43 -19.34 -0.32
C PHE A 281 12.20 -19.71 1.16
N GLU A 282 13.15 -19.39 2.01
CA GLU A 282 13.10 -19.74 3.44
C GLU A 282 12.83 -18.54 4.34
N ALA A 283 13.29 -17.32 3.94
CA ALA A 283 13.15 -16.08 4.68
C ALA A 283 13.11 -14.88 3.74
N ASN A 284 12.83 -13.71 4.28
CA ASN A 284 13.02 -12.44 3.60
C ASN A 284 14.47 -11.98 3.71
N TYR A 285 15.02 -11.48 2.61
CA TYR A 285 16.36 -10.88 2.54
C TYR A 285 16.28 -9.57 1.78
N SER A 286 16.62 -8.48 2.45
CA SER A 286 16.74 -7.14 1.84
C SER A 286 18.20 -6.73 1.85
N PHE A 287 18.79 -6.56 0.66
CA PHE A 287 20.16 -6.08 0.52
C PHE A 287 20.27 -4.65 1.06
N ILE A 288 21.30 -4.39 1.88
CA ILE A 288 21.55 -3.07 2.47
C ILE A 288 22.62 -2.36 1.67
N ASP A 289 23.82 -2.94 1.63
CA ASP A 289 24.99 -2.41 0.93
C ASP A 289 26.09 -3.48 0.93
N ASN A 290 27.27 -3.15 0.35
CA ASN A 290 28.44 -4.01 0.38
C ASN A 290 29.74 -3.25 0.70
N GLU A 291 30.70 -3.98 1.22
CA GLU A 291 32.10 -3.56 1.24
C GLU A 291 32.95 -4.63 0.57
N SER A 292 33.36 -4.36 -0.66
CA SER A 292 34.03 -5.35 -1.51
C SER A 292 33.19 -6.63 -1.63
N SER A 293 33.63 -7.75 -1.04
CA SER A 293 32.94 -9.04 -1.07
C SER A 293 31.97 -9.27 0.11
N ILE A 294 31.92 -8.35 1.07
CA ILE A 294 31.02 -8.46 2.21
C ILE A 294 29.69 -7.80 1.85
N PHE A 295 28.61 -8.55 1.81
CA PHE A 295 27.26 -8.09 1.57
C PHE A 295 26.45 -8.08 2.86
N TRP A 296 25.79 -6.97 3.17
CA TRP A 296 24.91 -6.86 4.33
C TRP A 296 23.46 -7.01 3.91
N PHE A 297 22.72 -7.76 4.72
CA PHE A 297 21.28 -7.99 4.52
C PHE A 297 20.51 -7.79 5.83
N ARG A 298 19.35 -7.17 5.73
CA ARG A 298 18.29 -7.35 6.72
C ARG A 298 17.58 -8.65 6.39
N THR A 299 17.29 -9.50 7.39
CA THR A 299 16.58 -10.76 7.21
C THR A 299 15.73 -11.12 8.43
N ASP A 300 14.68 -11.90 8.22
CA ASP A 300 13.88 -12.53 9.27
C ASP A 300 14.25 -14.01 9.49
N LEU A 301 15.30 -14.51 8.84
CA LEU A 301 15.78 -15.88 9.03
C LEU A 301 16.05 -16.18 10.50
N ALA A 302 15.26 -17.07 11.10
CA ALA A 302 15.28 -17.42 12.54
C ALA A 302 15.24 -16.18 13.46
N ALA A 303 14.71 -15.07 12.97
CA ALA A 303 14.58 -13.79 13.65
C ALA A 303 13.30 -13.07 13.16
N PRO A 304 12.12 -13.52 13.59
CA PRO A 304 10.85 -13.06 13.01
C PRO A 304 10.61 -11.54 13.11
N ARG A 305 11.33 -10.84 13.99
CA ARG A 305 11.32 -9.37 14.09
C ARG A 305 12.48 -8.70 13.37
N GLY A 306 13.27 -9.46 12.61
CA GLY A 306 14.37 -8.94 11.80
C GLY A 306 15.69 -8.81 12.53
N ARG A 307 16.77 -8.99 11.79
CA ARG A 307 18.17 -8.80 12.19
C ARG A 307 19.00 -8.37 10.98
N VAL A 308 20.25 -7.96 11.20
CA VAL A 308 21.23 -7.69 10.14
C VAL A 308 22.30 -8.76 10.15
N ILE A 309 22.61 -9.29 8.97
CA ILE A 309 23.68 -10.26 8.74
C ILE A 309 24.66 -9.76 7.68
N ALA A 310 25.88 -10.27 7.74
CA ALA A 310 26.91 -10.09 6.72
C ALA A 310 27.24 -11.44 6.06
N ILE A 311 27.40 -11.45 4.73
CA ILE A 311 27.80 -12.62 3.93
C ILE A 311 29.03 -12.24 3.11
N ASP A 312 30.12 -13.02 3.26
CA ASP A 312 31.30 -12.88 2.41
C ASP A 312 31.16 -13.77 1.17
N ILE A 313 30.88 -13.17 0.00
CA ILE A 313 30.65 -13.90 -1.24
C ILE A 313 31.91 -14.60 -1.80
N ASN A 314 33.10 -14.28 -1.29
CA ASN A 314 34.35 -14.98 -1.66
C ASN A 314 34.56 -16.26 -0.83
N LYS A 315 33.84 -16.44 0.26
CA LYS A 315 33.89 -17.71 0.99
C LYS A 315 32.85 -18.65 0.38
N PRO A 316 33.27 -19.82 -0.12
CA PRO A 316 32.33 -20.77 -0.68
C PRO A 316 31.36 -21.21 0.40
N THR A 317 30.19 -20.61 0.39
CA THR A 317 29.06 -21.11 1.15
C THR A 317 28.47 -22.23 0.30
N PRO A 318 28.43 -23.50 0.75
CA PRO A 318 27.77 -24.54 -0.02
C PRO A 318 26.31 -24.11 -0.26
N PRO A 319 25.71 -24.45 -1.40
CA PRO A 319 24.27 -24.23 -1.59
C PRO A 319 23.55 -24.86 -0.40
N ASN A 320 22.79 -24.05 0.34
CA ASN A 320 22.11 -24.39 1.58
C ASN A 320 23.04 -24.95 2.68
N PRO A 321 23.98 -24.16 3.20
CA PRO A 321 24.80 -24.61 4.30
C PRO A 321 23.89 -24.96 5.49
N PRO A 322 24.13 -26.08 6.20
CA PRO A 322 23.33 -26.44 7.34
C PRO A 322 23.39 -25.35 8.42
N LEU A 323 22.27 -25.12 9.08
CA LEU A 323 22.21 -24.22 10.25
C LEU A 323 23.20 -24.74 11.31
N LEU A 324 24.05 -23.85 11.83
CA LEU A 324 25.01 -24.21 12.85
C LEU A 324 24.29 -24.65 14.13
N ARG A 325 24.69 -25.79 14.69
CA ARG A 325 24.13 -26.32 15.93
C ARG A 325 24.41 -25.36 17.10
N GLY A 326 23.36 -24.74 17.64
CA GLY A 326 23.47 -23.84 18.78
C GLY A 326 23.53 -22.34 18.47
N GLU A 327 23.75 -21.94 17.22
CA GLU A 327 23.66 -20.56 16.79
C GLU A 327 22.34 -20.36 16.02
N LYS A 328 21.37 -19.77 16.67
CA LYS A 328 19.99 -19.56 16.21
C LYS A 328 19.92 -19.18 14.70
N GLY A 329 19.83 -20.15 13.81
CA GLY A 329 19.62 -19.95 12.37
C GLY A 329 20.80 -19.28 11.61
N MET A 330 22.02 -19.27 12.14
CA MET A 330 23.20 -18.83 11.41
C MET A 330 23.75 -19.95 10.56
N ARG A 331 24.25 -19.61 9.37
CA ARG A 331 24.92 -20.53 8.45
C ARG A 331 26.43 -20.36 8.52
N GLU A 332 27.18 -21.39 8.14
CA GLU A 332 28.64 -21.29 8.07
C GLU A 332 29.07 -20.19 7.09
N GLY A 333 29.95 -19.28 7.56
CA GLY A 333 30.41 -18.14 6.77
C GLY A 333 29.53 -16.89 6.83
N TRP A 334 28.41 -16.93 7.55
CA TRP A 334 27.56 -15.77 7.81
C TRP A 334 27.83 -15.22 9.20
N GLN A 335 27.73 -13.90 9.33
CA GLN A 335 27.94 -13.21 10.59
C GLN A 335 26.69 -12.40 10.96
N GLU A 336 26.19 -12.54 12.19
CA GLU A 336 25.19 -11.62 12.74
C GLU A 336 25.89 -10.30 13.08
N VAL A 337 25.32 -9.20 12.59
CA VAL A 337 25.84 -7.84 12.83
C VAL A 337 24.94 -7.12 13.85
N ILE A 338 23.64 -7.02 13.57
CA ILE A 338 22.67 -6.47 14.52
C ILE A 338 21.68 -7.58 14.87
N PRO A 339 21.65 -8.04 16.13
CA PRO A 339 20.74 -9.11 16.54
C PRO A 339 19.29 -8.63 16.58
N GLN A 340 18.35 -9.58 16.51
CA GLN A 340 16.94 -9.32 16.74
C GLN A 340 16.72 -8.69 18.13
N SER A 341 15.81 -7.74 18.19
CA SER A 341 15.33 -7.10 19.42
C SER A 341 13.83 -7.37 19.66
N ASP A 342 13.28 -6.81 20.75
CA ASP A 342 11.84 -6.84 21.01
C ASP A 342 11.04 -5.93 20.07
N GLU A 343 11.69 -4.99 19.39
CA GLU A 343 11.11 -4.13 18.38
C GLU A 343 11.27 -4.77 17.00
N THR A 344 10.35 -4.49 16.07
CA THR A 344 10.40 -5.06 14.71
C THR A 344 11.29 -4.20 13.82
N LEU A 345 12.33 -4.78 13.25
CA LEU A 345 13.22 -4.13 12.28
C LEU A 345 12.56 -4.10 10.91
N GLU A 346 12.07 -2.94 10.49
CA GLU A 346 11.40 -2.76 9.19
C GLU A 346 12.40 -2.59 8.06
N SER A 347 13.36 -1.69 8.23
CA SER A 347 14.36 -1.39 7.21
C SER A 347 15.70 -0.97 7.82
N VAL A 348 16.76 -1.06 7.00
CA VAL A 348 18.11 -0.62 7.37
C VAL A 348 18.76 0.04 6.15
N GLY A 349 19.30 1.24 6.33
CA GLY A 349 20.15 1.93 5.37
C GLY A 349 21.57 2.09 5.90
N LEU A 350 22.49 2.50 5.03
CA LEU A 350 23.89 2.76 5.39
C LEU A 350 24.26 4.22 5.06
N LEU A 351 24.59 5.01 6.08
CA LEU A 351 24.95 6.42 5.98
C LEU A 351 26.12 6.75 6.92
N ASN A 352 27.07 7.55 6.48
CA ASN A 352 28.24 7.92 7.28
C ASN A 352 28.96 6.69 7.90
N ASN A 353 29.05 5.58 7.14
CA ASN A 353 29.53 4.28 7.62
C ASN A 353 28.82 3.80 8.91
N GLN A 354 27.53 4.08 9.05
CA GLN A 354 26.69 3.64 10.15
C GLN A 354 25.38 3.07 9.63
N PHE A 355 24.89 2.02 10.23
CA PHE A 355 23.55 1.51 9.92
C PHE A 355 22.51 2.43 10.57
N VAL A 356 21.55 2.88 9.78
CA VAL A 356 20.34 3.57 10.21
C VAL A 356 19.20 2.56 10.16
N ALA A 357 18.79 2.09 11.32
CA ALA A 357 17.81 1.02 11.47
C ALA A 357 16.45 1.61 11.89
N ASP A 358 15.43 1.38 11.07
CA ASP A 358 14.05 1.77 11.35
C ASP A 358 13.33 0.59 12.03
N TYR A 359 12.93 0.81 13.27
CA TYR A 359 12.17 -0.14 14.06
C TYR A 359 10.73 0.33 14.28
N LEU A 360 9.84 -0.64 14.42
CA LEU A 360 8.51 -0.42 14.98
C LEU A 360 8.47 -0.87 16.45
N LYS A 361 8.07 0.06 17.30
CA LYS A 361 7.74 -0.18 18.69
C LYS A 361 6.24 0.07 18.89
N ASP A 362 5.48 -1.00 19.07
CA ASP A 362 4.02 -0.90 19.14
C ASP A 362 3.43 -0.07 17.99
N ALA A 363 3.80 -0.39 16.76
CA ALA A 363 3.35 0.25 15.51
C ALA A 363 3.69 1.75 15.37
N ARG A 364 4.75 2.24 16.03
CA ARG A 364 5.31 3.59 15.85
C ARG A 364 6.80 3.51 15.61
N SER A 365 7.35 4.47 14.86
CA SER A 365 8.77 4.47 14.49
C SER A 365 9.69 4.72 15.67
N SER A 366 10.81 3.97 15.69
CA SER A 366 11.97 4.14 16.56
C SER A 366 13.22 3.98 15.69
N ILE A 367 13.98 5.05 15.51
CA ILE A 367 15.14 5.07 14.60
C ILE A 367 16.42 4.94 15.41
N LYS A 368 17.19 3.89 15.17
CA LYS A 368 18.43 3.59 15.88
C LYS A 368 19.61 3.54 14.93
N ILE A 369 20.74 4.04 15.42
CA ILE A 369 21.99 4.08 14.65
C ILE A 369 22.99 3.13 15.30
N PHE A 370 23.62 2.30 14.46
CA PHE A 370 24.65 1.34 14.86
C PHE A 370 25.91 1.56 14.02
N ASP A 371 27.08 1.22 14.57
CA ASP A 371 28.31 1.17 13.80
C ASP A 371 28.35 -0.08 12.89
N LEU A 372 29.41 -0.22 12.08
CA LEU A 372 29.56 -1.36 11.15
C LEU A 372 29.78 -2.71 11.85
N GLU A 373 30.18 -2.68 13.12
CA GLU A 373 30.32 -3.84 14.01
C GLU A 373 29.00 -4.21 14.70
N GLY A 374 27.93 -3.40 14.48
CA GLY A 374 26.59 -3.62 15.07
C GLY A 374 26.45 -3.10 16.50
N SER A 375 27.38 -2.29 16.99
CA SER A 375 27.28 -1.67 18.31
C SER A 375 26.33 -0.46 18.24
N PHE A 376 25.44 -0.35 19.21
CA PHE A 376 24.49 0.77 19.29
C PHE A 376 25.25 2.10 19.52
N VAL A 377 24.98 3.08 18.67
CA VAL A 377 25.55 4.44 18.76
C VAL A 377 24.59 5.39 19.44
N ARG A 378 23.35 5.51 18.91
CA ARG A 378 22.32 6.42 19.44
C ARG A 378 20.95 6.13 18.85
N GLU A 379 19.93 6.69 19.46
CA GLU A 379 18.57 6.76 18.92
C GLU A 379 18.31 8.20 18.40
N VAL A 380 17.56 8.31 17.31
CA VAL A 380 17.12 9.61 16.77
C VAL A 380 15.91 10.08 17.57
N GLU A 381 15.99 11.25 18.16
CA GLU A 381 14.87 11.86 18.88
C GLU A 381 13.78 12.29 17.89
N LEU A 382 12.62 11.66 17.96
CA LEU A 382 11.45 11.98 17.14
C LEU A 382 10.48 12.91 17.88
N PRO A 383 9.68 13.74 17.16
CA PRO A 383 8.78 14.73 17.78
C PRO A 383 7.66 14.14 18.67
N GLY A 384 7.42 12.84 18.63
CA GLY A 384 6.39 12.18 19.46
C GLY A 384 5.91 10.86 18.88
N ILE A 385 4.66 10.47 19.21
CA ILE A 385 4.01 9.28 18.65
C ILE A 385 3.72 9.55 17.17
N GLY A 386 4.39 8.82 16.30
CA GLY A 386 4.25 9.00 14.86
C GLY A 386 5.06 8.02 14.06
N SER A 387 5.15 8.31 12.77
CA SER A 387 5.95 7.57 11.80
C SER A 387 7.05 8.46 11.26
N ALA A 388 8.26 7.94 11.23
CA ALA A 388 9.41 8.55 10.58
C ALA A 388 9.81 7.69 9.38
N GLY A 389 10.33 8.31 8.33
CA GLY A 389 10.81 7.60 7.14
C GLY A 389 11.71 8.50 6.30
N GLY A 390 12.52 7.89 5.47
CA GLY A 390 13.55 8.56 4.69
C GLY A 390 14.93 8.06 5.11
N PHE A 391 15.79 8.94 5.61
CA PHE A 391 17.19 8.63 5.93
C PHE A 391 17.96 8.02 4.74
N GLY A 392 17.59 8.44 3.52
CA GLY A 392 18.29 8.05 2.30
C GLY A 392 19.54 8.86 2.08
N GLY A 393 20.46 8.34 1.26
CA GLY A 393 21.72 8.97 0.89
C GLY A 393 22.76 7.94 0.51
N LYS A 394 24.00 8.40 0.28
CA LYS A 394 25.15 7.58 -0.01
C LYS A 394 25.88 7.21 1.27
N ARG A 395 26.64 6.11 1.23
CA ARG A 395 27.40 5.57 2.36
C ARG A 395 28.24 6.61 3.11
N TYR A 396 28.83 7.56 2.40
CA TYR A 396 29.72 8.58 2.98
C TYR A 396 29.03 9.94 3.24
N ASP A 397 27.73 10.05 2.99
CA ASP A 397 27.00 11.27 3.31
C ASP A 397 26.93 11.49 4.81
N THR A 398 27.28 12.67 5.25
CA THR A 398 27.22 13.10 6.67
C THR A 398 25.91 13.79 7.01
N GLU A 399 25.02 13.93 6.06
CA GLU A 399 23.74 14.60 6.14
C GLU A 399 22.68 13.78 5.43
N THR A 400 21.49 13.74 6.02
CA THR A 400 20.32 13.13 5.40
C THR A 400 19.05 13.88 5.76
N PHE A 401 17.93 13.48 5.15
CA PHE A 401 16.61 14.03 5.43
C PHE A 401 15.66 12.91 5.80
N TYR A 402 14.75 13.23 6.71
CA TYR A 402 13.64 12.34 7.03
C TYR A 402 12.34 13.12 7.18
N SER A 403 11.23 12.45 6.98
CA SER A 403 9.91 12.96 7.30
C SER A 403 9.42 12.40 8.63
N PHE A 404 8.63 13.20 9.33
CA PHE A 404 7.84 12.75 10.47
C PHE A 404 6.39 13.15 10.27
N THR A 405 5.48 12.25 10.61
CA THR A 405 4.03 12.46 10.54
C THR A 405 3.31 11.77 11.68
N SER A 406 2.14 12.27 12.05
CA SER A 406 1.21 11.59 12.96
C SER A 406 -0.23 11.79 12.49
N PHE A 407 -1.22 11.33 13.25
CA PHE A 407 -2.63 11.54 12.89
C PHE A 407 -3.03 13.03 12.82
N THR A 408 -2.30 13.90 13.54
CA THR A 408 -2.59 15.34 13.63
C THR A 408 -1.41 16.24 13.21
N ILE A 409 -0.26 15.67 12.89
CA ILE A 409 0.91 16.39 12.42
C ILE A 409 1.11 16.09 10.94
N PRO A 410 0.97 17.08 10.04
CA PRO A 410 1.23 16.89 8.61
C PRO A 410 2.68 16.49 8.38
N THR A 411 2.94 15.79 7.29
CA THR A 411 4.28 15.34 6.93
C THR A 411 5.27 16.49 6.95
N THR A 412 6.14 16.49 7.94
CA THR A 412 7.15 17.51 8.22
C THR A 412 8.51 16.94 7.93
N ILE A 413 9.36 17.71 7.23
CA ILE A 413 10.69 17.25 6.81
C ILE A 413 11.75 17.85 7.73
N TYR A 414 12.62 16.98 8.21
CA TYR A 414 13.77 17.32 9.04
C TYR A 414 15.07 17.01 8.29
N ARG A 415 16.08 17.83 8.53
CA ARG A 415 17.46 17.58 8.15
C ARG A 415 18.18 16.98 9.34
N TYR A 416 18.89 15.89 9.13
CA TYR A 416 19.62 15.16 10.17
C TYR A 416 21.11 15.14 9.87
N ASP A 417 21.90 15.61 10.84
CA ASP A 417 23.36 15.57 10.78
C ASP A 417 23.86 14.27 11.42
N MET A 418 24.43 13.40 10.61
CA MET A 418 24.89 12.06 11.02
C MET A 418 26.08 12.12 12.00
N VAL A 419 26.85 13.21 12.00
CA VAL A 419 28.02 13.38 12.88
C VAL A 419 27.58 13.84 14.27
N SER A 420 26.81 14.92 14.33
CA SER A 420 26.37 15.50 15.61
C SER A 420 25.12 14.84 16.21
N GLY A 421 24.35 14.09 15.39
CA GLY A 421 23.08 13.49 15.80
C GLY A 421 21.94 14.49 15.96
N LYS A 422 22.04 15.69 15.37
CA LYS A 422 21.01 16.73 15.49
C LYS A 422 20.02 16.70 14.35
N SER A 423 18.73 16.73 14.70
CA SER A 423 17.62 17.03 13.79
C SER A 423 17.34 18.54 13.79
N THR A 424 17.18 19.10 12.60
CA THR A 424 16.72 20.48 12.41
C THR A 424 15.52 20.50 11.49
N LEU A 425 14.53 21.35 11.83
CA LEU A 425 13.36 21.51 10.97
C LEU A 425 13.80 22.05 9.60
N PHE A 426 13.43 21.35 8.54
CA PHE A 426 13.73 21.77 7.17
C PHE A 426 12.51 22.35 6.47
N ARG A 427 11.37 21.61 6.46
CA ARG A 427 10.11 22.10 5.89
C ARG A 427 8.92 21.60 6.71
N GLN A 428 8.03 22.53 7.05
CA GLN A 428 6.78 22.22 7.74
C GLN A 428 5.62 22.83 6.97
N PRO A 429 4.63 22.02 6.54
CA PRO A 429 3.45 22.54 5.87
C PRO A 429 2.58 23.37 6.82
N LYS A 430 1.89 24.37 6.27
CA LYS A 430 0.89 25.15 7.00
C LYS A 430 -0.50 24.68 6.60
N VAL A 431 -1.14 23.93 7.47
CA VAL A 431 -2.51 23.44 7.28
C VAL A 431 -3.44 24.29 8.17
N ASP A 432 -4.62 24.66 7.65
CA ASP A 432 -5.64 25.43 8.41
C ASP A 432 -6.34 24.51 9.43
N PHE A 433 -5.56 24.06 10.41
CA PHE A 433 -5.94 23.08 11.42
C PHE A 433 -5.14 23.31 12.71
N LYS A 434 -5.73 23.01 13.86
CA LYS A 434 -5.13 23.18 15.18
C LYS A 434 -4.82 21.83 15.83
N PRO A 435 -3.62 21.28 15.67
CA PRO A 435 -3.25 19.97 16.22
C PRO A 435 -3.49 19.85 17.73
N ASP A 436 -3.26 20.92 18.47
CA ASP A 436 -3.37 20.96 19.94
C ASP A 436 -4.80 20.75 20.45
N GLU A 437 -5.82 20.87 19.61
CA GLU A 437 -7.21 20.59 19.96
C GLU A 437 -7.52 19.08 19.97
N TYR A 438 -6.60 18.25 19.51
CA TYR A 438 -6.80 16.80 19.35
C TYR A 438 -5.84 16.00 20.23
N GLU A 439 -6.19 14.76 20.50
CA GLU A 439 -5.37 13.81 21.23
C GLU A 439 -5.39 12.45 20.55
N THR A 440 -4.25 11.77 20.59
CA THR A 440 -4.09 10.38 20.17
C THR A 440 -3.71 9.54 21.38
N LYS A 441 -4.41 8.42 21.56
CA LYS A 441 -4.11 7.41 22.58
C LYS A 441 -3.82 6.08 21.90
N GLN A 442 -2.89 5.32 22.44
CA GLN A 442 -2.72 3.92 22.11
C GLN A 442 -3.29 3.08 23.24
N VAL A 443 -4.17 2.15 22.91
CA VAL A 443 -4.77 1.18 23.82
C VAL A 443 -4.47 -0.23 23.36
N PHE A 444 -4.62 -1.20 24.25
CA PHE A 444 -4.53 -2.62 23.94
C PHE A 444 -5.85 -3.27 24.31
N TYR A 445 -6.37 -4.07 23.41
CA TYR A 445 -7.58 -4.85 23.68
C TYR A 445 -7.33 -6.34 23.42
N THR A 446 -8.20 -7.17 23.95
CA THR A 446 -8.09 -8.62 23.84
C THR A 446 -8.94 -9.12 22.70
N SER A 447 -8.35 -9.81 21.75
CA SER A 447 -9.06 -10.50 20.66
C SER A 447 -9.73 -11.77 21.20
N LYS A 448 -10.55 -12.41 20.37
CA LYS A 448 -11.36 -13.59 20.72
C LYS A 448 -10.54 -14.77 21.27
N ASP A 449 -9.31 -14.97 20.81
CA ASP A 449 -8.41 -16.02 21.24
C ASP A 449 -7.50 -15.63 22.41
N GLY A 450 -7.66 -14.41 22.96
CA GLY A 450 -6.84 -13.90 24.06
C GLY A 450 -5.63 -13.09 23.61
N THR A 451 -5.39 -12.94 22.30
CA THR A 451 -4.28 -12.13 21.79
C THR A 451 -4.50 -10.65 22.12
N SER A 452 -3.44 -9.99 22.63
CA SER A 452 -3.44 -8.56 22.88
C SER A 452 -3.13 -7.80 21.57
N VAL A 453 -4.04 -6.94 21.15
CA VAL A 453 -3.97 -6.18 19.89
C VAL A 453 -3.91 -4.69 20.18
N PRO A 454 -2.92 -3.93 19.66
CA PRO A 454 -2.87 -2.48 19.82
C PRO A 454 -3.87 -1.77 18.92
N MET A 455 -4.35 -0.61 19.37
CA MET A 455 -5.22 0.26 18.62
C MET A 455 -4.91 1.73 18.93
N PHE A 456 -4.72 2.53 17.91
CA PHE A 456 -4.69 3.99 18.06
C PHE A 456 -6.10 4.55 18.00
N ILE A 457 -6.39 5.51 18.89
CA ILE A 457 -7.66 6.25 18.90
C ILE A 457 -7.33 7.73 18.90
N THR A 458 -7.88 8.46 17.92
CA THR A 458 -7.65 9.90 17.77
C THR A 458 -8.98 10.62 17.72
N HIS A 459 -9.11 11.70 18.48
CA HIS A 459 -10.33 12.50 18.57
C HIS A 459 -10.05 13.90 19.12
N LYS A 460 -11.02 14.78 19.04
CA LYS A 460 -10.96 16.10 19.67
C LYS A 460 -10.91 15.99 21.18
N LYS A 461 -10.06 16.78 21.85
CA LYS A 461 -9.96 16.82 23.32
C LYS A 461 -11.29 17.15 23.97
N GLY A 462 -11.56 16.55 25.12
CA GLY A 462 -12.81 16.75 25.85
C GLY A 462 -13.99 15.91 25.34
N LEU A 463 -13.72 14.86 24.55
CA LEU A 463 -14.73 13.90 24.10
C LEU A 463 -15.48 13.30 25.28
N LYS A 464 -16.83 13.27 25.21
CA LYS A 464 -17.65 12.56 26.18
C LYS A 464 -17.80 11.11 25.80
N LEU A 465 -17.46 10.21 26.72
CA LEU A 465 -17.62 8.77 26.53
C LEU A 465 -19.05 8.34 26.96
N ASP A 466 -20.03 8.73 26.17
CA ASP A 466 -21.46 8.44 26.39
C ASP A 466 -22.06 7.44 25.38
N GLY A 467 -21.22 6.96 24.44
CA GLY A 467 -21.61 6.02 23.41
C GLY A 467 -22.20 6.67 22.15
N ASN A 468 -22.29 8.00 22.07
CA ASN A 468 -22.95 8.69 20.96
C ASN A 468 -22.02 9.27 19.90
N ASN A 469 -20.69 9.09 20.04
CA ASN A 469 -19.77 9.69 19.09
C ASN A 469 -19.74 8.90 17.78
N PRO A 470 -19.86 9.56 16.63
CA PRO A 470 -19.64 8.90 15.36
C PRO A 470 -18.18 8.42 15.30
N THR A 471 -18.00 7.16 15.00
CA THR A 471 -16.68 6.52 15.03
C THR A 471 -16.39 5.83 13.72
N LEU A 472 -15.21 6.10 13.15
CA LEU A 472 -14.66 5.42 11.99
C LEU A 472 -13.57 4.46 12.45
N LEU A 473 -13.82 3.17 12.29
CA LEU A 473 -12.86 2.10 12.54
C LEU A 473 -12.27 1.67 11.18
N TYR A 474 -10.98 1.90 11.01
CA TYR A 474 -10.25 1.57 9.79
C TYR A 474 -9.31 0.40 10.03
N GLY A 475 -9.20 -0.52 9.06
CA GLY A 475 -8.29 -1.65 9.15
C GLY A 475 -7.78 -2.14 7.81
N TYR A 476 -6.72 -2.97 7.87
CA TYR A 476 -6.13 -3.65 6.73
C TYR A 476 -5.89 -5.14 7.01
N GLY A 477 -4.90 -5.49 7.81
CA GLY A 477 -4.68 -6.84 8.34
C GLY A 477 -4.28 -7.89 7.29
N GLY A 478 -3.16 -7.68 6.60
CA GLY A 478 -2.64 -8.65 5.64
C GLY A 478 -1.35 -8.20 4.98
N PHE A 479 -0.74 -9.11 4.23
CA PHE A 479 0.42 -8.85 3.37
C PHE A 479 1.63 -8.26 4.10
N ASN A 480 1.77 -8.54 5.39
CA ASN A 480 2.85 -7.99 6.20
C ASN A 480 2.90 -6.44 6.22
N VAL A 481 1.76 -5.78 5.92
CA VAL A 481 1.66 -4.32 5.89
C VAL A 481 1.41 -3.79 7.29
N SER A 482 2.37 -3.03 7.82
CA SER A 482 2.25 -2.33 9.10
C SER A 482 1.45 -1.03 8.95
N LEU A 483 0.39 -0.86 9.73
CA LEU A 483 -0.35 0.39 9.79
C LEU A 483 0.21 1.29 10.90
N THR A 484 0.81 2.40 10.51
CA THR A 484 1.46 3.35 11.41
C THR A 484 0.75 4.71 11.41
N PRO A 485 0.92 5.55 12.44
CA PRO A 485 0.31 6.87 12.48
C PRO A 485 0.68 7.71 11.25
N SER A 486 -0.30 8.26 10.56
CA SER A 486 -0.10 9.08 9.37
C SER A 486 -1.11 10.21 9.29
N PHE A 487 -0.71 11.34 8.71
CA PHE A 487 -1.58 12.48 8.50
C PHE A 487 -2.54 12.26 7.32
N SER A 488 -3.77 12.71 7.47
CA SER A 488 -4.76 12.71 6.39
C SER A 488 -5.77 13.83 6.56
N VAL A 489 -5.92 14.65 5.52
CA VAL A 489 -6.93 15.72 5.46
C VAL A 489 -8.34 15.17 5.64
N SER A 490 -8.65 14.03 5.04
CA SER A 490 -9.97 13.41 5.17
C SER A 490 -10.32 13.09 6.61
N ARG A 491 -9.36 12.54 7.37
CA ARG A 491 -9.53 12.25 8.80
C ARG A 491 -9.66 13.51 9.65
N LEU A 492 -9.01 14.61 9.27
CA LEU A 492 -9.21 15.90 9.94
C LEU A 492 -10.66 16.36 9.83
N VAL A 493 -11.24 16.34 8.62
CA VAL A 493 -12.66 16.70 8.41
C VAL A 493 -13.57 15.81 9.23
N TRP A 494 -13.29 14.49 9.26
CA TRP A 494 -14.03 13.56 10.12
C TRP A 494 -14.00 13.96 11.61
N MET A 495 -12.81 14.30 12.13
CA MET A 495 -12.65 14.71 13.52
C MET A 495 -13.22 16.10 13.81
N GLU A 496 -13.20 17.03 12.84
CA GLU A 496 -13.85 18.34 12.96
C GLU A 496 -15.37 18.21 13.12
N MET A 497 -15.98 17.22 12.50
CA MET A 497 -17.39 16.85 12.68
C MET A 497 -17.69 16.17 14.04
N GLY A 498 -16.70 16.09 14.94
CA GLY A 498 -16.83 15.40 16.22
C GLY A 498 -16.60 13.88 16.15
N GLY A 499 -16.09 13.40 15.03
CA GLY A 499 -15.80 11.98 14.83
C GLY A 499 -14.59 11.48 15.61
N VAL A 500 -14.65 10.20 15.99
CA VAL A 500 -13.53 9.42 16.53
C VAL A 500 -12.93 8.61 15.38
N TYR A 501 -11.61 8.57 15.29
CA TYR A 501 -10.88 7.69 14.36
C TYR A 501 -10.15 6.61 15.16
N ALA A 502 -10.36 5.35 14.82
CA ALA A 502 -9.73 4.21 15.46
C ALA A 502 -9.00 3.34 14.43
N LEU A 503 -7.77 2.96 14.76
CA LEU A 503 -6.86 2.20 13.89
C LEU A 503 -6.24 1.05 14.67
N PRO A 504 -6.82 -0.17 14.67
CA PRO A 504 -6.20 -1.35 15.26
C PRO A 504 -5.11 -1.92 14.34
N ASN A 505 -4.06 -2.43 14.95
CA ASN A 505 -2.94 -3.10 14.28
C ASN A 505 -3.20 -4.61 14.28
N LEU A 506 -3.91 -5.06 13.25
CA LEU A 506 -4.44 -6.42 13.15
C LEU A 506 -3.34 -7.43 12.80
N ARG A 507 -3.49 -8.68 13.27
CA ARG A 507 -2.69 -9.80 12.76
C ARG A 507 -2.78 -9.88 11.24
N GLY A 508 -1.77 -10.46 10.59
CA GLY A 508 -1.59 -10.41 9.14
C GLY A 508 -0.79 -9.20 8.66
N GLY A 509 -0.71 -8.13 9.47
CA GLY A 509 0.25 -7.04 9.30
C GLY A 509 1.65 -7.41 9.80
N GLY A 510 2.60 -6.45 9.70
CA GLY A 510 4.00 -6.62 10.05
C GLY A 510 4.42 -6.03 11.41
N GLU A 511 3.51 -5.42 12.14
CA GLU A 511 3.82 -4.57 13.30
C GLU A 511 4.65 -5.27 14.39
N TYR A 512 4.50 -6.59 14.51
CA TYR A 512 5.27 -7.45 15.41
C TYR A 512 6.08 -8.52 14.67
N GLY A 513 6.39 -8.29 13.39
CA GLY A 513 7.21 -9.15 12.55
C GLY A 513 6.46 -10.34 11.96
N GLU A 514 7.22 -11.32 11.46
CA GLU A 514 6.69 -12.43 10.67
C GLU A 514 5.72 -13.34 11.46
N GLU A 515 5.90 -13.50 12.77
CA GLU A 515 4.94 -14.27 13.58
C GLU A 515 3.55 -13.62 13.62
N TRP A 516 3.50 -12.28 13.63
CA TRP A 516 2.25 -11.52 13.58
C TRP A 516 1.58 -11.64 12.21
N HIS A 517 2.38 -11.61 11.15
CA HIS A 517 1.91 -11.84 9.78
C HIS A 517 1.35 -13.27 9.64
N GLN A 518 2.10 -14.29 10.03
CA GLN A 518 1.70 -15.70 9.92
C GLN A 518 0.43 -16.02 10.72
N ALA A 519 0.19 -15.32 11.82
CA ALA A 519 -1.01 -15.48 12.63
C ALA A 519 -2.31 -14.95 11.96
N GLY A 520 -2.20 -14.25 10.81
CA GLY A 520 -3.33 -13.66 10.08
C GLY A 520 -3.44 -14.08 8.62
N ILE A 521 -2.78 -15.17 8.19
CA ILE A 521 -2.82 -15.63 6.79
C ILE A 521 -3.41 -17.03 6.65
N LYS A 522 -3.84 -17.37 5.43
CA LYS A 522 -4.35 -18.71 5.03
C LYS A 522 -5.39 -19.25 6.02
N LEU A 523 -5.12 -20.40 6.65
CA LEU A 523 -6.03 -21.01 7.60
C LEU A 523 -6.26 -20.17 8.87
N ASN A 524 -5.36 -19.21 9.16
CA ASN A 524 -5.44 -18.29 10.30
C ASN A 524 -6.14 -16.96 9.96
N LYS A 525 -6.61 -16.78 8.71
CA LYS A 525 -7.17 -15.48 8.27
C LYS A 525 -8.36 -15.00 9.10
N GLN A 526 -9.14 -15.89 9.69
CA GLN A 526 -10.24 -15.55 10.58
C GLN A 526 -9.79 -14.73 11.80
N ASN A 527 -8.55 -14.90 12.28
CA ASN A 527 -8.00 -14.12 13.38
C ASN A 527 -8.01 -12.61 13.09
N VAL A 528 -7.79 -12.23 11.84
CA VAL A 528 -7.82 -10.81 11.39
C VAL A 528 -9.22 -10.21 11.58
N PHE A 529 -10.23 -10.95 11.20
CA PHE A 529 -11.63 -10.53 11.34
C PHE A 529 -12.05 -10.51 12.82
N ASP A 530 -11.62 -11.50 13.59
CA ASP A 530 -11.86 -11.56 15.04
C ASP A 530 -11.17 -10.39 15.77
N ASP A 531 -9.96 -10.01 15.37
CA ASP A 531 -9.26 -8.83 15.89
C ASP A 531 -10.05 -7.55 15.61
N PHE A 532 -10.55 -7.38 14.40
CA PHE A 532 -11.30 -6.18 14.00
C PHE A 532 -12.67 -6.09 14.66
N ILE A 533 -13.38 -7.21 14.77
CA ILE A 533 -14.63 -7.31 15.52
C ILE A 533 -14.37 -7.00 17.00
N GLY A 534 -13.30 -7.53 17.59
CA GLY A 534 -12.87 -7.23 18.95
C GLY A 534 -12.60 -5.74 19.19
N ALA A 535 -12.00 -5.04 18.22
CA ALA A 535 -11.83 -3.59 18.28
C ALA A 535 -13.19 -2.85 18.32
N ALA A 536 -14.14 -3.25 17.48
CA ALA A 536 -15.48 -2.69 17.45
C ALA A 536 -16.20 -2.88 18.80
N GLU A 537 -16.20 -4.10 19.33
CA GLU A 537 -16.78 -4.44 20.63
C GLU A 537 -16.12 -3.66 21.78
N TRP A 538 -14.79 -3.51 21.73
CA TRP A 538 -14.06 -2.74 22.72
C TRP A 538 -14.47 -1.26 22.72
N LEU A 539 -14.57 -0.62 21.54
CA LEU A 539 -15.00 0.77 21.39
C LEU A 539 -16.43 1.00 21.91
N ILE A 540 -17.33 0.06 21.65
CA ILE A 540 -18.72 0.10 22.13
C ILE A 540 -18.76 -0.05 23.66
N ASN A 541 -18.06 -1.04 24.22
CA ASN A 541 -18.02 -1.33 25.65
C ASN A 541 -17.43 -0.17 26.46
N HIS A 542 -16.42 0.53 25.89
CA HIS A 542 -15.79 1.69 26.53
C HIS A 542 -16.51 3.02 26.23
N LYS A 543 -17.71 2.97 25.65
CA LYS A 543 -18.57 4.13 25.40
C LYS A 543 -17.97 5.19 24.47
N TYR A 544 -17.03 4.80 23.61
CA TYR A 544 -16.64 5.65 22.51
C TYR A 544 -17.79 5.82 21.51
N THR A 545 -18.52 4.75 21.26
CA THR A 545 -19.57 4.69 20.24
C THR A 545 -20.64 3.66 20.59
N GLN A 546 -21.61 3.49 19.71
CA GLN A 546 -22.61 2.42 19.68
C GLN A 546 -22.78 1.92 18.25
N PRO A 547 -23.39 0.74 18.01
CA PRO A 547 -23.49 0.15 16.67
C PRO A 547 -24.01 1.12 15.60
N GLU A 548 -25.04 1.89 15.90
CA GLU A 548 -25.67 2.84 14.96
C GLU A 548 -24.75 4.03 14.61
N LYS A 549 -23.71 4.28 15.39
CA LYS A 549 -22.73 5.36 15.20
C LYS A 549 -21.36 4.87 14.75
N LEU A 550 -21.18 3.55 14.59
CA LEU A 550 -19.90 2.94 14.19
C LEU A 550 -19.89 2.63 12.70
N ALA A 551 -18.98 3.26 11.98
CA ALA A 551 -18.65 2.94 10.60
C ALA A 551 -17.34 2.15 10.53
N ILE A 552 -17.26 1.21 9.58
CA ILE A 552 -16.04 0.48 9.24
C ILE A 552 -15.58 0.81 7.83
N SER A 553 -14.27 0.94 7.65
CA SER A 553 -13.65 1.27 6.36
C SER A 553 -12.35 0.52 6.15
N GLY A 554 -12.04 0.23 4.90
CA GLY A 554 -10.79 -0.40 4.47
C GLY A 554 -10.74 -0.58 2.96
N GLY A 555 -9.52 -0.51 2.41
CA GLY A 555 -9.29 -0.66 0.98
C GLY A 555 -8.51 -1.93 0.64
N SER A 556 -8.70 -2.50 -0.56
CA SER A 556 -7.98 -3.68 -1.03
C SER A 556 -8.20 -4.89 -0.11
N ASN A 557 -7.17 -5.46 0.50
CA ASN A 557 -7.32 -6.43 1.58
C ASN A 557 -8.17 -5.88 2.74
N GLY A 558 -8.10 -4.57 3.02
CA GLY A 558 -9.00 -3.90 3.97
C GLY A 558 -10.46 -3.87 3.51
N GLY A 559 -10.71 -3.85 2.21
CA GLY A 559 -12.05 -4.02 1.63
C GLY A 559 -12.61 -5.42 1.87
N LEU A 560 -11.78 -6.47 1.73
CA LEU A 560 -12.12 -7.82 2.17
C LEU A 560 -12.44 -7.86 3.66
N LEU A 561 -11.62 -7.22 4.50
CA LEU A 561 -11.83 -7.12 5.94
C LEU A 561 -13.21 -6.56 6.26
N VAL A 562 -13.57 -5.43 5.66
CA VAL A 562 -14.89 -4.79 5.83
C VAL A 562 -16.00 -5.72 5.36
N GLY A 563 -15.87 -6.30 4.17
CA GLY A 563 -16.86 -7.25 3.62
C GLY A 563 -17.07 -8.46 4.51
N ALA A 564 -16.00 -9.07 5.02
CA ALA A 564 -16.08 -10.23 5.90
C ALA A 564 -16.70 -9.87 7.26
N CYS A 565 -16.29 -8.75 7.88
CA CYS A 565 -16.83 -8.34 9.19
C CYS A 565 -18.31 -7.94 9.13
N MET A 566 -18.73 -7.19 8.09
CA MET A 566 -20.13 -6.81 7.92
C MET A 566 -21.07 -7.99 7.61
N THR A 567 -20.54 -9.08 7.01
CA THR A 567 -21.33 -10.29 6.76
C THR A 567 -21.39 -11.20 7.97
N GLN A 568 -20.34 -11.22 8.81
CA GLN A 568 -20.30 -12.01 10.04
C GLN A 568 -21.06 -11.37 11.19
N ARG A 569 -20.96 -10.05 11.35
CA ARG A 569 -21.54 -9.30 12.48
C ARG A 569 -22.24 -8.01 12.00
N PRO A 570 -23.29 -8.13 11.15
CA PRO A 570 -23.97 -6.95 10.59
C PRO A 570 -24.57 -6.02 11.64
N GLU A 571 -24.92 -6.53 12.80
CA GLU A 571 -25.54 -5.78 13.89
C GLU A 571 -24.59 -4.84 14.65
N LEU A 572 -23.28 -5.00 14.47
CA LEU A 572 -22.28 -4.14 15.13
C LEU A 572 -22.05 -2.81 14.42
N PHE A 573 -22.53 -2.64 13.18
CA PHE A 573 -22.13 -1.53 12.36
C PHE A 573 -23.31 -0.72 11.82
N GLY A 574 -23.20 0.61 11.92
CA GLY A 574 -24.15 1.55 11.34
C GLY A 574 -23.94 1.74 9.84
N ALA A 575 -22.67 1.75 9.43
CA ALA A 575 -22.27 1.89 8.04
C ALA A 575 -20.99 1.09 7.71
N ALA A 576 -20.78 0.79 6.41
CA ALA A 576 -19.62 0.09 5.90
C ALA A 576 -19.13 0.72 4.58
N LEU A 577 -17.83 0.97 4.48
CA LEU A 577 -17.14 1.53 3.31
C LEU A 577 -16.05 0.56 2.80
N PRO A 578 -16.41 -0.55 2.14
CA PRO A 578 -15.43 -1.42 1.50
C PRO A 578 -14.96 -0.81 0.18
N ALA A 579 -13.67 -0.51 0.06
CA ALA A 579 -13.08 0.08 -1.14
C ALA A 579 -12.17 -0.92 -1.87
N VAL A 580 -12.29 -1.02 -3.19
CA VAL A 580 -11.46 -1.85 -4.08
C VAL A 580 -11.17 -3.24 -3.51
N GLY A 581 -12.18 -3.87 -2.90
CA GLY A 581 -12.03 -5.04 -2.05
C GLY A 581 -11.98 -6.36 -2.80
N VAL A 582 -11.22 -7.34 -2.26
CA VAL A 582 -11.21 -8.73 -2.76
C VAL A 582 -12.42 -9.45 -2.19
N MET A 583 -13.56 -9.42 -2.88
CA MET A 583 -14.85 -9.89 -2.37
C MET A 583 -15.18 -11.34 -2.74
N ASP A 584 -14.60 -11.86 -3.81
CA ASP A 584 -14.75 -13.24 -4.26
C ASP A 584 -13.46 -14.03 -3.98
N MET A 585 -13.45 -14.69 -2.84
CA MET A 585 -12.26 -15.44 -2.39
C MET A 585 -12.09 -16.80 -3.11
N LEU A 586 -13.00 -17.18 -3.98
CA LEU A 586 -12.90 -18.42 -4.74
C LEU A 586 -12.38 -18.20 -6.17
N ARG A 587 -12.30 -16.92 -6.61
CA ARG A 587 -11.87 -16.60 -7.97
C ARG A 587 -10.77 -15.55 -8.08
N PHE A 588 -10.35 -14.91 -6.98
CA PHE A 588 -9.36 -13.84 -7.01
C PHE A 588 -8.08 -14.19 -7.78
N HIS A 589 -7.62 -15.43 -7.68
CA HIS A 589 -6.40 -15.95 -8.32
C HIS A 589 -6.51 -16.10 -9.84
N LYS A 590 -7.71 -15.89 -10.42
CA LYS A 590 -7.98 -16.00 -11.85
C LYS A 590 -7.90 -14.68 -12.61
N PHE A 591 -7.62 -13.58 -11.94
CA PHE A 591 -7.56 -12.24 -12.52
C PHE A 591 -6.17 -11.63 -12.33
N THR A 592 -5.64 -11.02 -13.38
CA THR A 592 -4.45 -10.16 -13.38
C THR A 592 -3.28 -10.70 -12.52
N ILE A 593 -2.98 -10.06 -11.40
CA ILE A 593 -1.93 -10.47 -10.44
C ILE A 593 -2.50 -11.25 -9.23
N GLY A 594 -3.78 -11.56 -9.22
CA GLY A 594 -4.45 -12.19 -8.06
C GLY A 594 -3.83 -13.51 -7.61
N TRP A 595 -3.24 -14.29 -8.51
CA TRP A 595 -2.51 -15.51 -8.17
C TRP A 595 -1.39 -15.26 -7.14
N ALA A 596 -0.79 -14.06 -7.16
CA ALA A 596 0.28 -13.67 -6.25
C ALA A 596 -0.16 -13.63 -4.78
N TRP A 597 -1.46 -13.49 -4.52
CA TRP A 597 -2.02 -13.39 -3.16
C TRP A 597 -2.29 -14.74 -2.51
N CYS A 598 -2.09 -15.85 -3.22
CA CYS A 598 -2.24 -17.18 -2.65
C CYS A 598 -1.25 -17.44 -1.50
N SER A 599 -0.13 -16.71 -1.43
CA SER A 599 0.79 -16.77 -0.29
C SER A 599 0.15 -16.28 1.01
N ASP A 600 -0.76 -15.30 0.93
CA ASP A 600 -1.44 -14.68 2.07
C ASP A 600 -2.84 -15.30 2.30
N TYR A 601 -3.61 -15.54 1.24
CA TYR A 601 -4.98 -16.04 1.34
C TYR A 601 -5.11 -17.56 1.31
N GLY A 602 -4.16 -18.26 0.68
CA GLY A 602 -4.32 -19.65 0.25
C GLY A 602 -4.94 -19.75 -1.14
N SER A 603 -5.09 -20.98 -1.64
CA SER A 603 -5.65 -21.26 -2.96
C SER A 603 -6.94 -22.06 -2.87
N PRO A 604 -8.00 -21.69 -3.61
CA PRO A 604 -9.20 -22.52 -3.70
C PRO A 604 -8.97 -23.89 -4.33
N GLU A 605 -7.84 -24.08 -5.02
CA GLU A 605 -7.44 -25.37 -5.61
C GLU A 605 -6.92 -26.36 -4.55
N ASN A 606 -6.64 -25.89 -3.32
CA ASN A 606 -6.35 -26.75 -2.16
C ASN A 606 -7.62 -26.91 -1.32
N LEU A 607 -7.98 -28.14 -0.99
CA LEU A 607 -9.25 -28.45 -0.29
C LEU A 607 -9.36 -27.77 1.09
N GLU A 608 -8.29 -27.76 1.88
CA GLU A 608 -8.34 -27.16 3.23
C GLU A 608 -8.38 -25.63 3.15
N GLU A 609 -7.62 -25.05 2.23
CA GLU A 609 -7.63 -23.60 1.99
C GLU A 609 -8.96 -23.16 1.36
N PHE A 610 -9.56 -23.96 0.46
CA PHE A 610 -10.91 -23.73 -0.06
C PHE A 610 -11.95 -23.64 1.06
N LYS A 611 -11.90 -24.54 2.04
CA LYS A 611 -12.83 -24.51 3.18
C LYS A 611 -12.67 -23.21 3.99
N ALA A 612 -11.42 -22.82 4.24
CA ALA A 612 -11.14 -21.57 4.96
C ALA A 612 -11.63 -20.35 4.17
N LEU A 613 -11.30 -20.26 2.87
CA LEU A 613 -11.71 -19.17 1.98
C LEU A 613 -13.24 -19.07 1.89
N SER A 614 -13.92 -20.20 1.72
CA SER A 614 -15.39 -20.25 1.64
C SER A 614 -16.06 -19.76 2.91
N ALA A 615 -15.44 -20.02 4.07
CA ALA A 615 -16.01 -19.68 5.37
C ALA A 615 -16.11 -18.17 5.60
N TYR A 616 -15.24 -17.37 5.00
CA TYR A 616 -15.23 -15.90 5.19
C TYR A 616 -15.44 -15.10 3.90
N SER A 617 -15.48 -15.72 2.72
CA SER A 617 -15.65 -15.00 1.44
C SER A 617 -16.89 -14.10 1.49
N PRO A 618 -16.75 -12.76 1.38
CA PRO A 618 -17.89 -11.86 1.53
C PRO A 618 -19.03 -12.15 0.56
N LEU A 619 -18.70 -12.40 -0.71
CA LEU A 619 -19.69 -12.71 -1.75
C LEU A 619 -20.52 -13.95 -1.43
N HIS A 620 -19.89 -14.99 -0.85
CA HIS A 620 -20.51 -16.29 -0.64
C HIS A 620 -21.19 -16.45 0.73
N ASN A 621 -21.03 -15.47 1.64
CA ASN A 621 -21.60 -15.52 2.99
C ASN A 621 -22.75 -14.52 3.20
N LEU A 622 -23.29 -13.93 2.14
CA LEU A 622 -24.47 -13.10 2.20
C LEU A 622 -25.73 -13.97 2.47
N LYS A 623 -26.55 -13.55 3.42
CA LYS A 623 -27.78 -14.24 3.81
C LYS A 623 -28.99 -13.40 3.43
N THR A 624 -29.87 -13.96 2.60
CA THR A 624 -31.08 -13.30 2.16
C THR A 624 -31.95 -12.90 3.35
N GLY A 625 -32.47 -11.69 3.35
CA GLY A 625 -33.33 -11.16 4.41
C GLY A 625 -32.58 -10.57 5.60
N THR A 626 -31.24 -10.58 5.61
CA THR A 626 -30.44 -9.95 6.66
C THR A 626 -30.41 -8.43 6.48
N ALA A 627 -30.61 -7.69 7.56
CA ALA A 627 -30.44 -6.24 7.59
C ALA A 627 -28.96 -5.90 7.73
N TYR A 628 -28.29 -5.69 6.60
CA TYR A 628 -26.88 -5.25 6.56
C TYR A 628 -26.75 -3.75 6.89
N PRO A 629 -25.58 -3.28 7.33
CA PRO A 629 -25.34 -1.85 7.54
C PRO A 629 -25.52 -1.06 6.25
N ALA A 630 -25.73 0.25 6.36
CA ALA A 630 -25.66 1.15 5.20
C ALA A 630 -24.30 0.98 4.53
N THR A 631 -24.27 0.64 3.24
CA THR A 631 -23.04 0.26 2.56
C THR A 631 -22.80 1.12 1.33
N LEU A 632 -21.60 1.73 1.23
CA LEU A 632 -21.10 2.37 0.01
C LEU A 632 -19.84 1.65 -0.40
N ILE A 633 -19.93 0.86 -1.46
CA ILE A 633 -18.80 0.15 -2.07
C ILE A 633 -18.13 1.12 -3.03
N SER A 634 -16.79 1.32 -2.92
CA SER A 634 -16.02 2.13 -3.85
C SER A 634 -15.11 1.25 -4.69
N THR A 635 -15.05 1.48 -6.00
CA THR A 635 -14.15 0.79 -6.93
C THR A 635 -13.85 1.67 -8.14
N ALA A 636 -13.00 1.18 -9.06
CA ALA A 636 -12.59 1.90 -10.26
C ALA A 636 -12.58 0.99 -11.49
N ASP A 637 -12.86 1.55 -12.68
CA ASP A 637 -13.03 0.79 -13.91
C ASP A 637 -11.73 0.30 -14.57
N HIS A 638 -10.56 0.88 -14.17
CA HIS A 638 -9.23 0.52 -14.66
C HIS A 638 -8.36 -0.15 -13.58
N ASP A 639 -8.99 -0.68 -12.52
CA ASP A 639 -8.27 -1.39 -11.46
C ASP A 639 -7.80 -2.76 -11.97
N ASP A 640 -6.55 -2.83 -12.42
CA ASP A 640 -5.89 -4.07 -12.87
C ASP A 640 -5.05 -4.74 -11.77
N ARG A 641 -5.18 -4.27 -10.52
CA ARG A 641 -4.68 -4.94 -9.32
C ARG A 641 -5.78 -5.79 -8.68
N VAL A 642 -6.84 -5.16 -8.18
CA VAL A 642 -8.03 -5.86 -7.69
C VAL A 642 -9.15 -5.68 -8.71
N PHE A 643 -9.37 -6.71 -9.49
CA PHE A 643 -10.30 -6.68 -10.62
C PHE A 643 -11.69 -6.17 -10.23
N PRO A 644 -12.26 -5.18 -10.94
CA PRO A 644 -13.48 -4.49 -10.52
C PRO A 644 -14.70 -5.39 -10.31
N ALA A 645 -14.75 -6.54 -10.98
CA ALA A 645 -15.83 -7.50 -10.84
C ALA A 645 -15.99 -8.05 -9.40
N HIS A 646 -14.96 -8.03 -8.57
CA HIS A 646 -15.09 -8.32 -7.15
C HIS A 646 -16.15 -7.42 -6.50
N SER A 647 -16.01 -6.11 -6.71
CA SER A 647 -16.94 -5.11 -6.19
C SER A 647 -18.30 -5.17 -6.89
N PHE A 648 -18.34 -5.39 -8.20
CA PHE A 648 -19.59 -5.48 -8.97
C PHE A 648 -20.44 -6.66 -8.53
N LYS A 649 -19.87 -7.85 -8.46
CA LYS A 649 -20.56 -9.07 -8.01
C LYS A 649 -21.03 -8.94 -6.57
N PHE A 650 -20.18 -8.41 -5.70
CA PHE A 650 -20.54 -8.19 -4.29
C PHE A 650 -21.70 -7.20 -4.14
N ALA A 651 -21.68 -6.06 -4.86
CA ALA A 651 -22.78 -5.09 -4.85
C ALA A 651 -24.10 -5.71 -5.32
N ALA A 652 -24.08 -6.43 -6.44
CA ALA A 652 -25.27 -7.11 -6.99
C ALA A 652 -25.84 -8.14 -6.00
N ALA A 653 -24.98 -8.95 -5.39
CA ALA A 653 -25.38 -9.98 -4.44
C ALA A 653 -25.88 -9.36 -3.13
N LEU A 654 -25.23 -8.32 -2.62
CA LEU A 654 -25.62 -7.63 -1.39
C LEU A 654 -26.99 -6.92 -1.56
N GLN A 655 -27.21 -6.21 -2.69
CA GLN A 655 -28.50 -5.60 -3.02
C GLN A 655 -29.64 -6.64 -3.08
N ALA A 656 -29.35 -7.83 -3.62
CA ALA A 656 -30.33 -8.91 -3.71
C ALA A 656 -30.59 -9.61 -2.36
N ALA A 657 -29.63 -9.63 -1.45
CA ALA A 657 -29.72 -10.30 -0.15
C ALA A 657 -30.26 -9.40 0.97
N HIS A 658 -30.08 -8.08 0.84
CA HIS A 658 -30.42 -7.12 1.88
C HIS A 658 -31.91 -7.10 2.20
N GLY A 659 -32.25 -7.31 3.47
CA GLY A 659 -33.64 -7.31 3.96
C GLY A 659 -34.02 -6.09 4.80
N GLY A 660 -33.10 -5.12 4.94
CA GLY A 660 -33.33 -3.88 5.68
C GLY A 660 -33.76 -2.71 4.79
N ASP A 661 -33.81 -1.52 5.39
CA ASP A 661 -34.15 -0.26 4.71
C ASP A 661 -32.95 0.67 4.47
N LYS A 662 -31.75 0.26 4.91
CA LYS A 662 -30.50 1.02 4.72
C LYS A 662 -30.00 0.93 3.27
N PRO A 663 -29.35 1.99 2.71
CA PRO A 663 -28.87 1.96 1.34
C PRO A 663 -27.71 1.00 1.14
N VAL A 664 -27.69 0.30 0.00
CA VAL A 664 -26.57 -0.48 -0.51
C VAL A 664 -26.20 0.08 -1.88
N LEU A 665 -25.14 0.84 -1.93
CA LEU A 665 -24.73 1.61 -3.10
C LEU A 665 -23.31 1.19 -3.56
N ILE A 666 -23.03 1.40 -4.82
CA ILE A 666 -21.69 1.25 -5.38
C ILE A 666 -21.30 2.50 -6.16
N ARG A 667 -20.13 3.06 -5.86
CA ARG A 667 -19.49 4.18 -6.55
C ARG A 667 -18.35 3.65 -7.40
N ILE A 668 -18.48 3.78 -8.70
CA ILE A 668 -17.50 3.27 -9.66
C ILE A 668 -16.82 4.48 -10.31
N GLU A 669 -15.56 4.73 -9.94
CA GLU A 669 -14.78 5.81 -10.53
C GLU A 669 -14.34 5.43 -11.95
N THR A 670 -14.48 6.35 -12.89
CA THR A 670 -14.05 6.15 -14.27
C THR A 670 -12.63 6.66 -14.49
N LYS A 671 -11.85 6.04 -15.37
CA LYS A 671 -10.44 6.38 -15.62
C LYS A 671 -9.64 6.45 -14.32
N ALA A 672 -9.77 5.47 -13.47
CA ALA A 672 -9.02 5.32 -12.25
C ALA A 672 -8.70 3.84 -12.00
N GLY A 673 -7.54 3.59 -11.37
CA GLY A 673 -7.09 2.26 -10.99
C GLY A 673 -7.21 2.01 -9.49
N HIS A 674 -6.27 1.26 -8.92
CA HIS A 674 -6.29 0.83 -7.50
C HIS A 674 -6.05 1.96 -6.49
N GLY A 675 -5.78 3.17 -6.94
CA GLY A 675 -5.59 4.36 -6.10
C GLY A 675 -4.29 5.11 -6.39
N ALA A 676 -3.23 4.44 -6.84
CA ALA A 676 -1.99 5.10 -7.23
C ALA A 676 -2.24 6.04 -8.43
N GLY A 677 -1.64 7.25 -8.38
CA GLY A 677 -1.78 8.23 -9.45
C GLY A 677 -3.16 8.87 -9.60
N LYS A 678 -4.09 8.61 -8.68
CA LYS A 678 -5.43 9.23 -8.70
C LYS A 678 -5.33 10.75 -8.56
N PRO A 679 -5.96 11.54 -9.45
CA PRO A 679 -5.94 13.00 -9.37
C PRO A 679 -6.51 13.53 -8.05
N THR A 680 -5.89 14.60 -7.52
CA THR A 680 -6.36 15.27 -6.28
C THR A 680 -7.84 15.66 -6.36
N SER A 681 -8.30 16.16 -7.48
CA SER A 681 -9.71 16.52 -7.70
C SER A 681 -10.65 15.32 -7.53
N LYS A 682 -10.29 14.14 -8.06
CA LYS A 682 -11.08 12.91 -7.90
C LYS A 682 -11.07 12.39 -6.46
N ILE A 683 -9.94 12.52 -5.76
CA ILE A 683 -9.83 12.15 -4.33
C ILE A 683 -10.77 13.00 -3.49
N ILE A 684 -10.80 14.31 -3.70
CA ILE A 684 -11.67 15.23 -2.96
C ILE A 684 -13.14 14.93 -3.21
N GLU A 685 -13.53 14.65 -4.46
CA GLU A 685 -14.92 14.28 -4.81
C GLU A 685 -15.34 12.98 -4.12
N GLU A 686 -14.49 11.94 -4.17
CA GLU A 686 -14.77 10.65 -3.54
C GLU A 686 -14.93 10.78 -2.03
N LEU A 687 -14.04 11.51 -1.37
CA LEU A 687 -14.11 11.73 0.08
C LEU A 687 -15.34 12.57 0.49
N ALA A 688 -15.74 13.54 -0.33
CA ALA A 688 -16.97 14.29 -0.08
C ALA A 688 -18.21 13.39 -0.17
N ASP A 689 -18.23 12.46 -1.14
CA ASP A 689 -19.29 11.47 -1.29
C ASP A 689 -19.35 10.52 -0.08
N GLU A 690 -18.20 10.00 0.34
CA GLU A 690 -18.08 9.07 1.49
C GLU A 690 -18.49 9.73 2.80
N TRP A 691 -18.00 10.94 3.09
CA TRP A 691 -18.37 11.65 4.32
C TRP A 691 -19.83 12.05 4.33
N ALA A 692 -20.38 12.51 3.21
CA ALA A 692 -21.81 12.81 3.10
C ALA A 692 -22.66 11.56 3.36
N PHE A 693 -22.27 10.42 2.77
CA PHE A 693 -22.93 9.14 3.01
C PHE A 693 -22.88 8.74 4.50
N LEU A 694 -21.72 8.87 5.17
CA LEU A 694 -21.60 8.55 6.59
C LEU A 694 -22.41 9.50 7.48
N VAL A 695 -22.42 10.80 7.18
CA VAL A 695 -23.23 11.78 7.91
C VAL A 695 -24.70 11.37 7.91
N ARG A 696 -25.25 11.03 6.75
CA ARG A 696 -26.64 10.59 6.61
C ARG A 696 -26.87 9.23 7.26
N SER A 697 -26.00 8.25 7.04
CA SER A 697 -26.16 6.87 7.50
C SER A 697 -26.03 6.71 9.01
N LEU A 698 -25.12 7.49 9.64
CA LEU A 698 -24.91 7.50 11.08
C LEU A 698 -25.76 8.56 11.81
N ASN A 699 -26.58 9.30 11.08
CA ASN A 699 -27.40 10.39 11.63
C ASN A 699 -26.56 11.36 12.47
N ILE A 700 -25.48 11.91 11.86
CA ILE A 700 -24.60 12.90 12.50
C ILE A 700 -25.31 14.23 12.52
N ASP A 701 -25.21 14.93 13.67
CA ASP A 701 -25.93 16.20 13.88
C ASP A 701 -25.45 17.28 12.89
N ALA A 702 -26.38 17.89 12.17
CA ALA A 702 -26.10 18.96 11.23
C ALA A 702 -25.43 20.20 11.89
N GLU A 703 -25.65 20.44 13.20
CA GLU A 703 -24.98 21.53 13.91
C GLU A 703 -23.48 21.34 14.02
N LEU A 704 -22.99 20.10 14.06
CA LEU A 704 -21.57 19.80 14.07
C LEU A 704 -20.94 20.12 12.71
N ILE A 705 -21.70 19.96 11.64
CA ILE A 705 -21.25 20.21 10.27
C ILE A 705 -21.25 21.70 9.93
N ASN A 706 -22.19 22.46 10.48
CA ASN A 706 -22.23 23.93 10.33
C ASN A 706 -21.03 24.66 10.98
N ARG A 707 -20.14 23.90 11.65
CA ARG A 707 -18.89 24.44 12.24
C ARG A 707 -17.67 24.27 11.33
N LEU A 708 -17.83 23.53 10.22
CA LEU A 708 -16.81 23.37 9.19
C LEU A 708 -16.66 24.65 8.35
#